data_3f6d1afe4a91945f34d3a8bf7ae68740
#
_entry.id   3f6d1afe4a91945f34d3a8bf7ae68740
#
_cell.length_a   1.000
_cell.length_b   1.000
_cell.length_c   1.000
_cell.angle_alpha   90.00
_cell.angle_beta   90.00
_cell.angle_gamma   90.00
#
_symmetry.space_group_name_H-M   'P 1'
#
loop_
_entity.id
_entity.type
_entity.pdbx_description
1 polymer ?
#
loop_
_entity_poly.entity_id
_entity_poly.type
_entity_poly.pdbx_seq_one_letter_code
_entity_poly.pdbx_strand_id
1 'polypeptide(L)'
;MALDKFYNIYGLDTSAFYFDDEMALNRKLDKAKRIKSKCKKRQELLLNSCGDVRRKELISKQKRTLKRVNRIIRETKAELKDLLADRVGLERTARPEAFVPTNIISTFDSDLARCFELKSDVINEEIIVVQIYFFDVAHGLALNGFTYNGNRYCYFSSSAGQIRTKKMVFVREDILNRVWNRLTCGLTVERINELGGVNPNKYLAYLALCNSATDKWEKFNIDKVIVVDDMENIVHGVVDFMDDKDYSINRQEMDLPFTQTDGVGMARRDVIKSNRMFRAPWMKGLLARFAFDDLIREKGWSPIVEDIYGVKHDVLAEDIEIILTKSQFKMWSYFDSWEQYKENFKKYGCSAGYCKAEEDWIPNAKTNYQMLQTLTDVTNRELVTLASKTVNKISNIASDKETMVSMFGVTPHSTNLNAFQEALTLYPELLADPYTKEQLSSAKKAMEYSAWCGKLDIFGKYTFIIPDMYAVCEHMFGGVANPDGLLADGEVYCGLFKRTEKLDCVRSPHLYKEHAVRKNMAAERSERDRWFDTKALYISTHDLISRILQCDFDGDTSLVIADDTFVRIAERNMEGIVPLFYNMAKAPKSIITKQVLFDGLVKAFTGGNIGLYSNSISKIWNSGSITEDAIKSVKWLCMDNNFVIDYAKTLYKPQAPENVKAVIEGFTNAKLPHFFVYAKDKPEESVELRNSSCVNRLRSLIPRKNLRLRFPMMDNFNYKVLMNNPNIEIDKEVIRNYEALVVYASGVLTNADDEAAVWFYYYSKIKNEMLSMGYPESDIVDMLVKYYFHLRKSKRKVTLWNTFGDIIVDNIKRNLDTKFTTCKHCGRRYMVKDDENGLCSECRKTPPEMKVGYRIMVCQDCGRDIGINLTNTRTVRCPECQLAERRRVRMLCERERRKRGQKEF
;
A
#
# COMPACT_ATOMS: atom_id res chain seq x y z
N MET A 1 -9.61 -12.98 -1.59
CA MET A 1 -10.18 -11.63 -1.41
C MET A 1 -10.17 -10.89 -2.74
N ALA A 2 -10.90 -9.80 -2.90
CA ALA A 2 -11.03 -9.05 -4.16
C ALA A 2 -9.70 -8.63 -4.81
N LEU A 3 -8.61 -8.64 -4.06
CA LEU A 3 -7.27 -8.34 -4.57
C LEU A 3 -6.53 -9.55 -5.17
N ASP A 4 -7.09 -10.74 -5.10
CA ASP A 4 -6.44 -11.96 -5.61
C ASP A 4 -6.88 -12.28 -7.03
N LYS A 5 -7.97 -11.68 -7.50
CA LYS A 5 -8.50 -11.86 -8.85
C LYS A 5 -8.30 -10.60 -9.67
N PHE A 6 -7.59 -10.71 -10.77
CA PHE A 6 -7.32 -9.59 -11.67
C PHE A 6 -7.38 -10.02 -13.12
N TYR A 7 -7.53 -9.03 -13.99
CA TYR A 7 -7.64 -9.18 -15.43
C TYR A 7 -6.59 -8.34 -16.14
N ASN A 8 -6.09 -8.82 -17.25
CA ASN A 8 -5.19 -8.06 -18.10
C ASN A 8 -6.00 -7.26 -19.12
N ILE A 9 -5.73 -5.97 -19.21
CA ILE A 9 -6.33 -5.03 -20.17
C ILE A 9 -5.22 -4.17 -20.79
N TYR A 10 -5.56 -3.38 -21.80
CA TYR A 10 -4.60 -2.44 -22.37
C TYR A 10 -4.58 -1.09 -21.65
N GLY A 11 -3.36 -0.61 -21.32
CA GLY A 11 -3.05 0.76 -20.89
C GLY A 11 -2.34 1.50 -22.02
N LEU A 12 -3.04 2.38 -22.70
CA LEU A 12 -2.49 3.16 -23.81
C LEU A 12 -2.15 4.59 -23.36
N ASP A 13 -1.37 5.30 -24.13
CA ASP A 13 -1.22 6.74 -24.01
C ASP A 13 -1.82 7.49 -25.21
N THR A 14 -1.89 8.80 -25.13
CA THR A 14 -2.47 9.63 -26.21
C THR A 14 -1.78 9.46 -27.54
N SER A 15 -0.54 8.97 -27.61
CA SER A 15 0.14 8.74 -28.89
C SER A 15 -0.44 7.56 -29.67
N ALA A 16 -1.17 6.66 -29.02
CA ALA A 16 -1.89 5.57 -29.65
C ALA A 16 -3.00 6.05 -30.62
N PHE A 17 -3.36 7.31 -30.54
CA PHE A 17 -4.44 7.94 -31.30
C PHE A 17 -3.96 9.03 -32.28
N TYR A 18 -2.65 9.11 -32.51
CA TYR A 18 -2.08 10.09 -33.42
C TYR A 18 -2.33 9.74 -34.87
N PHE A 19 -2.61 10.74 -35.69
CA PHE A 19 -2.55 10.64 -37.15
C PHE A 19 -1.11 10.40 -37.62
N ASP A 20 -0.91 10.03 -38.87
CA ASP A 20 0.42 9.61 -39.37
C ASP A 20 1.48 10.71 -39.28
N ASP A 21 1.13 11.95 -39.55
CA ASP A 21 2.00 13.11 -39.44
C ASP A 21 2.33 13.45 -37.98
N GLU A 22 1.34 13.38 -37.07
CA GLU A 22 1.52 13.51 -35.62
C GLU A 22 2.47 12.43 -35.11
N MET A 23 2.27 11.18 -35.56
CA MET A 23 3.14 10.06 -35.20
C MET A 23 4.56 10.22 -35.74
N ALA A 24 4.74 10.81 -36.93
CA ALA A 24 6.06 11.10 -37.49
C ALA A 24 6.83 12.08 -36.57
N LEU A 25 6.16 13.15 -36.10
CA LEU A 25 6.73 14.08 -35.13
C LEU A 25 7.02 13.41 -33.78
N ASN A 26 6.12 12.56 -33.28
CA ASN A 26 6.34 11.82 -32.03
C ASN A 26 7.55 10.88 -32.14
N ARG A 27 7.69 10.13 -33.23
CA ARG A 27 8.89 9.29 -33.49
C ARG A 27 10.18 10.12 -33.50
N LYS A 28 10.18 11.32 -34.11
CA LYS A 28 11.30 12.27 -34.09
C LYS A 28 11.62 12.72 -32.67
N LEU A 29 10.58 13.03 -31.87
CA LEU A 29 10.69 13.42 -30.47
C LEU A 29 11.28 12.30 -29.62
N ASP A 30 10.80 11.06 -29.77
CA ASP A 30 11.28 9.92 -28.98
C ASP A 30 12.70 9.52 -29.34
N LYS A 31 13.07 9.58 -30.62
CA LYS A 31 14.47 9.43 -31.05
C LYS A 31 15.37 10.46 -30.38
N ALA A 32 14.95 11.71 -30.32
CA ALA A 32 15.70 12.78 -29.65
C ALA A 32 15.81 12.54 -28.14
N LYS A 33 14.73 12.12 -27.45
CA LYS A 33 14.73 11.76 -26.03
C LYS A 33 15.68 10.59 -25.75
N ARG A 34 15.69 9.54 -26.58
CA ARG A 34 16.63 8.40 -26.46
C ARG A 34 18.08 8.83 -26.59
N ILE A 35 18.39 9.71 -27.53
CA ILE A 35 19.75 10.29 -27.69
C ILE A 35 20.12 11.11 -26.45
N LYS A 36 19.22 11.95 -25.93
CA LYS A 36 19.41 12.69 -24.68
C LYS A 36 19.75 11.79 -23.50
N SER A 37 19.00 10.71 -23.30
CA SER A 37 19.24 9.73 -22.24
C SER A 37 20.61 9.07 -22.38
N LYS A 38 20.95 8.58 -23.58
CA LYS A 38 22.28 7.99 -23.85
C LYS A 38 23.43 8.98 -23.60
N CYS A 39 23.24 10.26 -23.99
CA CYS A 39 24.24 11.29 -23.75
C CYS A 39 24.44 11.59 -22.27
N LYS A 40 23.36 11.65 -21.49
CA LYS A 40 23.41 11.84 -20.03
C LYS A 40 24.14 10.67 -19.34
N LYS A 41 23.74 9.41 -19.60
CA LYS A 41 24.41 8.23 -19.07
C LYS A 41 25.90 8.20 -19.38
N ARG A 42 26.26 8.55 -20.62
CA ARG A 42 27.67 8.63 -21.03
C ARG A 42 28.41 9.75 -20.33
N GLN A 43 27.78 10.88 -20.10
CA GLN A 43 28.38 12.00 -19.34
C GLN A 43 28.62 11.60 -17.89
N GLU A 44 27.69 10.93 -17.21
CA GLU A 44 27.84 10.40 -15.86
C GLU A 44 29.02 9.42 -15.77
N LEU A 45 29.12 8.47 -16.70
CA LEU A 45 30.25 7.52 -16.76
C LEU A 45 31.58 8.25 -16.94
N LEU A 46 31.62 9.29 -17.77
CA LEU A 46 32.83 10.10 -17.97
C LEU A 46 33.16 10.94 -16.73
N LEU A 47 32.20 11.40 -15.97
CA LEU A 47 32.42 12.14 -14.72
C LEU A 47 33.02 11.26 -13.62
N ASN A 48 32.68 9.98 -13.57
CA ASN A 48 33.12 9.02 -12.57
C ASN A 48 34.43 8.29 -12.91
N SER A 49 35.04 8.54 -14.07
CA SER A 49 36.34 7.96 -14.48
C SER A 49 37.51 8.88 -14.16
N CYS A 50 38.69 8.34 -13.80
CA CYS A 50 39.90 9.14 -13.51
C CYS A 50 40.42 9.95 -14.71
N GLY A 51 40.94 11.14 -14.44
CA GLY A 51 41.08 12.21 -15.41
C GLY A 51 42.16 12.07 -16.47
N ASP A 52 41.80 12.52 -17.70
CA ASP A 52 42.69 12.80 -18.83
C ASP A 52 42.12 13.98 -19.66
N VAL A 53 42.98 14.68 -20.40
CA VAL A 53 42.59 15.81 -21.30
C VAL A 53 41.51 15.36 -22.29
N ARG A 54 41.63 14.17 -22.83
CA ARG A 54 40.64 13.54 -23.74
C ARG A 54 39.24 13.43 -23.13
N ARG A 55 39.14 13.30 -21.80
CA ARG A 55 37.88 13.30 -21.05
C ARG A 55 37.15 14.65 -21.12
N LYS A 56 37.86 15.76 -20.90
CA LYS A 56 37.28 17.13 -20.99
C LYS A 56 36.70 17.39 -22.38
N GLU A 57 37.37 16.94 -23.42
CA GLU A 57 36.92 17.05 -24.80
C GLU A 57 35.65 16.22 -25.06
N LEU A 58 35.61 14.96 -24.56
CA LEU A 58 34.43 14.10 -24.66
C LEU A 58 33.22 14.66 -23.89
N ILE A 59 33.42 15.21 -22.71
CA ILE A 59 32.37 15.88 -21.92
C ILE A 59 31.86 17.12 -22.67
N SER A 60 32.74 17.93 -23.25
CA SER A 60 32.38 19.10 -24.08
C SER A 60 31.55 18.69 -25.30
N LYS A 61 31.95 17.62 -25.99
CA LYS A 61 31.19 17.05 -27.11
C LYS A 61 29.79 16.59 -26.67
N GLN A 62 29.68 15.90 -25.53
CA GLN A 62 28.38 15.50 -24.98
C GLN A 62 27.50 16.71 -24.61
N LYS A 63 28.07 17.76 -24.00
CA LYS A 63 27.35 19.02 -23.70
C LYS A 63 26.80 19.68 -24.95
N ARG A 64 27.58 19.76 -26.04
CA ARG A 64 27.13 20.30 -27.33
C ARG A 64 26.01 19.46 -27.94
N THR A 65 26.15 18.13 -27.90
CA THR A 65 25.11 17.21 -28.37
C THR A 65 23.83 17.38 -27.56
N LEU A 66 23.91 17.49 -26.23
CA LEU A 66 22.76 17.71 -25.35
C LEU A 66 22.05 19.04 -25.66
N LYS A 67 22.83 20.13 -25.91
CA LYS A 67 22.25 21.43 -26.28
C LYS A 67 21.46 21.34 -27.59
N ARG A 68 22.03 20.68 -28.63
CA ARG A 68 21.35 20.45 -29.92
C ARG A 68 20.11 19.59 -29.77
N VAL A 69 20.21 18.48 -29.05
CA VAL A 69 19.10 17.57 -28.84
C VAL A 69 17.97 18.22 -28.02
N ASN A 70 18.30 19.01 -27.00
CA ASN A 70 17.31 19.76 -26.24
C ASN A 70 16.57 20.80 -27.12
N ARG A 71 17.26 21.43 -28.08
CA ARG A 71 16.62 22.31 -29.06
C ARG A 71 15.63 21.53 -29.92
N ILE A 72 16.07 20.41 -30.52
CA ILE A 72 15.20 19.53 -31.33
C ILE A 72 13.97 19.09 -30.55
N ILE A 73 14.15 18.67 -29.28
CA ILE A 73 13.02 18.25 -28.42
C ILE A 73 12.04 19.42 -28.25
N ARG A 74 12.53 20.63 -27.99
CA ARG A 74 11.68 21.81 -27.78
C ARG A 74 10.91 22.19 -29.06
N GLU A 75 11.59 22.25 -30.17
CA GLU A 75 11.02 22.63 -31.49
C GLU A 75 9.99 21.58 -31.93
N THR A 76 10.37 20.30 -31.94
CA THR A 76 9.44 19.20 -32.32
C THR A 76 8.23 19.09 -31.39
N LYS A 77 8.43 19.37 -30.07
CA LYS A 77 7.31 19.36 -29.11
C LYS A 77 6.34 20.53 -29.35
N ALA A 78 6.85 21.71 -29.73
CA ALA A 78 6.02 22.85 -30.07
C ALA A 78 5.24 22.56 -31.37
N GLU A 79 5.93 22.12 -32.43
CA GLU A 79 5.32 21.72 -33.70
C GLU A 79 4.20 20.65 -33.51
N LEU A 80 4.47 19.64 -32.71
CA LEU A 80 3.46 18.60 -32.39
C LEU A 80 2.28 19.23 -31.62
N LYS A 81 2.54 20.09 -30.65
CA LYS A 81 1.51 20.77 -29.87
C LYS A 81 0.60 21.61 -30.73
N ASP A 82 1.17 22.41 -31.62
CA ASP A 82 0.41 23.28 -32.53
C ASP A 82 -0.46 22.42 -33.47
N LEU A 83 0.11 21.34 -34.04
CA LEU A 83 -0.63 20.41 -34.90
C LEU A 83 -1.80 19.71 -34.16
N LEU A 84 -1.59 19.35 -32.91
CA LEU A 84 -2.67 18.74 -32.08
C LEU A 84 -3.76 19.76 -31.73
N ALA A 85 -3.39 21.02 -31.48
CA ALA A 85 -4.34 22.10 -31.19
C ALA A 85 -5.25 22.41 -32.38
N ASP A 86 -4.72 22.38 -33.61
CA ASP A 86 -5.52 22.55 -34.82
C ASP A 86 -6.51 21.45 -35.08
N ARG A 87 -6.38 20.33 -34.36
CA ARG A 87 -7.19 19.11 -34.54
C ARG A 87 -7.98 18.71 -33.28
N VAL A 88 -8.17 19.64 -32.40
CA VAL A 88 -9.01 19.44 -31.20
C VAL A 88 -10.43 19.02 -31.62
N GLY A 89 -10.94 17.94 -31.00
CA GLY A 89 -12.30 17.46 -31.25
C GLY A 89 -12.48 16.59 -32.49
N LEU A 90 -11.45 16.33 -33.31
CA LEU A 90 -11.54 15.36 -34.40
C LEU A 90 -11.73 13.94 -33.86
N GLU A 91 -12.52 13.16 -34.62
CA GLU A 91 -12.68 11.71 -34.34
C GLU A 91 -11.36 10.98 -34.63
N ARG A 92 -11.00 10.07 -33.71
CA ARG A 92 -9.72 9.37 -33.77
C ARG A 92 -9.91 7.86 -33.75
N THR A 93 -9.01 7.16 -34.39
CA THR A 93 -8.93 5.69 -34.40
C THR A 93 -7.68 5.26 -33.64
N ALA A 94 -7.80 4.23 -32.81
CA ALA A 94 -6.66 3.68 -32.12
C ALA A 94 -5.76 2.90 -33.11
N ARG A 95 -4.46 3.12 -33.05
CA ARG A 95 -3.47 2.49 -33.91
C ARG A 95 -3.23 1.06 -33.47
N PRO A 96 -3.36 0.05 -34.35
CA PRO A 96 -3.13 -1.35 -33.96
C PRO A 96 -1.75 -1.60 -33.35
N GLU A 97 -0.73 -0.86 -33.77
CA GLU A 97 0.65 -0.97 -33.27
C GLU A 97 0.80 -0.56 -31.81
N ALA A 98 -0.17 0.07 -31.19
CA ALA A 98 -0.18 0.41 -29.79
C ALA A 98 -0.62 -0.76 -28.88
N PHE A 99 -1.29 -1.77 -29.46
CA PHE A 99 -1.77 -2.95 -28.71
C PHE A 99 -0.70 -4.03 -28.66
N VAL A 100 0.31 -3.76 -27.88
CA VAL A 100 1.48 -4.61 -27.71
C VAL A 100 1.61 -5.05 -26.25
N PRO A 101 2.29 -6.16 -25.97
CA PRO A 101 2.42 -6.69 -24.61
C PRO A 101 3.05 -5.71 -23.59
N THR A 102 3.84 -4.72 -24.03
CA THR A 102 4.38 -3.69 -23.16
C THR A 102 3.33 -2.76 -22.55
N ASN A 103 2.16 -2.70 -23.18
CA ASN A 103 1.07 -1.82 -22.79
C ASN A 103 -0.04 -2.60 -22.05
N ILE A 104 0.26 -3.79 -21.52
CA ILE A 104 -0.65 -4.52 -20.65
C ILE A 104 -0.57 -3.94 -19.24
N ILE A 105 -1.74 -3.74 -18.64
CA ILE A 105 -1.89 -3.37 -17.23
C ILE A 105 -2.90 -4.32 -16.57
N SER A 106 -2.83 -4.44 -15.24
CA SER A 106 -3.80 -5.22 -14.48
C SER A 106 -4.95 -4.35 -13.98
N THR A 107 -6.16 -4.89 -14.02
CA THR A 107 -7.32 -4.37 -13.28
C THR A 107 -7.87 -5.45 -12.37
N PHE A 108 -8.37 -5.08 -11.20
CA PHE A 108 -8.95 -6.03 -10.25
C PHE A 108 -10.38 -6.41 -10.62
N ASP A 109 -10.90 -7.50 -10.03
CA ASP A 109 -12.31 -7.82 -10.11
C ASP A 109 -13.16 -6.68 -9.55
N SER A 110 -14.20 -6.33 -10.25
CA SER A 110 -15.08 -5.20 -9.95
C SER A 110 -16.46 -5.45 -10.55
N ASP A 111 -17.45 -4.67 -10.16
CA ASP A 111 -18.77 -4.78 -10.79
C ASP A 111 -18.72 -4.46 -12.29
N LEU A 112 -17.91 -3.48 -12.69
CA LEU A 112 -17.65 -3.17 -14.10
C LEU A 112 -17.04 -4.37 -14.83
N ALA A 113 -15.99 -5.00 -14.26
CA ALA A 113 -15.32 -6.15 -14.86
C ALA A 113 -16.28 -7.33 -15.04
N ARG A 114 -17.14 -7.58 -14.07
CA ARG A 114 -18.16 -8.64 -14.12
C ARG A 114 -19.26 -8.34 -15.13
N CYS A 115 -19.70 -7.09 -15.26
CA CYS A 115 -20.67 -6.68 -16.27
C CYS A 115 -20.13 -6.76 -17.68
N PHE A 116 -18.82 -6.58 -17.86
CA PHE A 116 -18.13 -6.72 -19.15
C PHE A 116 -17.58 -8.14 -19.39
N GLU A 117 -17.85 -9.09 -18.49
CA GLU A 117 -17.51 -10.52 -18.58
C GLU A 117 -16.02 -10.76 -18.87
N LEU A 118 -15.13 -9.97 -18.20
CA LEU A 118 -13.69 -10.08 -18.39
C LEU A 118 -13.18 -11.47 -18.00
N LYS A 119 -12.19 -11.95 -18.74
CA LYS A 119 -11.56 -13.27 -18.56
C LYS A 119 -10.14 -13.12 -18.01
N SER A 120 -9.74 -14.00 -17.09
CA SER A 120 -8.45 -13.94 -16.41
C SER A 120 -7.25 -14.41 -17.24
N ASP A 121 -7.48 -15.27 -18.23
CA ASP A 121 -6.45 -15.98 -19.01
C ASP A 121 -6.13 -15.30 -20.36
N VAL A 122 -6.78 -14.19 -20.67
CA VAL A 122 -6.61 -13.44 -21.93
C VAL A 122 -6.33 -11.96 -21.65
N ILE A 123 -5.91 -11.24 -22.69
CA ILE A 123 -5.89 -9.77 -22.66
C ILE A 123 -7.28 -9.31 -23.13
N ASN A 124 -8.00 -8.66 -22.24
CA ASN A 124 -9.34 -8.16 -22.51
C ASN A 124 -9.27 -6.82 -23.26
N GLU A 125 -10.06 -6.68 -24.30
CA GLU A 125 -10.14 -5.47 -25.12
C GLU A 125 -11.38 -4.63 -24.80
N GLU A 126 -12.28 -5.12 -23.95
CA GLU A 126 -13.54 -4.46 -23.60
C GLU A 126 -13.35 -3.16 -22.80
N ILE A 127 -12.25 -3.06 -22.07
CA ILE A 127 -11.89 -1.91 -21.24
C ILE A 127 -10.47 -1.49 -21.59
N ILE A 128 -10.28 -0.20 -21.86
CA ILE A 128 -8.98 0.38 -22.19
C ILE A 128 -8.75 1.61 -21.29
N VAL A 129 -7.57 1.69 -20.68
CA VAL A 129 -7.17 2.86 -19.87
C VAL A 129 -6.21 3.72 -20.68
N VAL A 130 -6.51 5.01 -20.80
CA VAL A 130 -5.67 5.95 -21.56
C VAL A 130 -4.98 6.93 -20.62
N GLN A 131 -3.66 6.95 -20.66
CA GLN A 131 -2.80 7.91 -19.97
C GLN A 131 -2.72 9.20 -20.79
N ILE A 132 -3.04 10.34 -20.17
CA ILE A 132 -3.11 11.63 -20.86
C ILE A 132 -1.77 12.36 -20.80
N TYR A 133 -1.16 12.60 -21.97
CA TYR A 133 -0.01 13.48 -22.13
C TYR A 133 -0.37 14.79 -22.80
N PHE A 134 -1.34 14.78 -23.74
CA PHE A 134 -1.82 15.95 -24.44
C PHE A 134 -3.34 16.08 -24.30
N PHE A 135 -3.78 17.21 -23.76
CA PHE A 135 -5.20 17.47 -23.52
C PHE A 135 -6.02 17.60 -24.81
N ASP A 136 -5.40 18.10 -25.88
CA ASP A 136 -6.06 18.27 -27.17
C ASP A 136 -6.53 16.93 -27.76
N VAL A 137 -5.72 15.89 -27.66
CA VAL A 137 -6.11 14.52 -28.04
C VAL A 137 -7.16 13.97 -27.08
N ALA A 138 -6.94 14.13 -25.77
CA ALA A 138 -7.88 13.66 -24.76
C ALA A 138 -9.27 14.29 -24.90
N HIS A 139 -9.35 15.54 -25.34
CA HIS A 139 -10.60 16.24 -25.63
C HIS A 139 -11.40 15.51 -26.72
N GLY A 140 -10.77 15.23 -27.87
CA GLY A 140 -11.43 14.46 -28.94
C GLY A 140 -11.90 13.09 -28.48
N LEU A 141 -11.06 12.38 -27.69
CA LEU A 141 -11.42 11.07 -27.15
C LEU A 141 -12.59 11.16 -26.14
N ALA A 142 -12.61 12.17 -25.28
CA ALA A 142 -13.68 12.36 -24.31
C ALA A 142 -15.04 12.63 -24.94
N LEU A 143 -15.08 13.45 -26.01
CA LEU A 143 -16.31 13.84 -26.69
C LEU A 143 -16.81 12.77 -27.65
N ASN A 144 -15.91 12.25 -28.49
CA ASN A 144 -16.25 11.41 -29.62
C ASN A 144 -15.94 9.93 -29.40
N GLY A 145 -15.16 9.58 -28.36
CA GLY A 145 -14.63 8.22 -28.23
C GLY A 145 -13.55 7.92 -29.31
N PHE A 146 -13.38 6.63 -29.60
CA PHE A 146 -12.49 6.15 -30.66
C PHE A 146 -12.95 4.79 -31.20
N THR A 147 -12.41 4.38 -32.34
CA THR A 147 -12.66 3.05 -32.92
C THR A 147 -11.41 2.19 -32.88
N TYR A 148 -11.56 0.89 -32.57
CA TYR A 148 -10.51 -0.12 -32.65
C TYR A 148 -11.12 -1.49 -32.99
N ASN A 149 -10.52 -2.23 -33.92
CA ASN A 149 -11.00 -3.54 -34.39
C ASN A 149 -12.51 -3.57 -34.75
N GLY A 150 -13.02 -2.48 -35.38
CA GLY A 150 -14.44 -2.34 -35.70
C GLY A 150 -15.37 -2.06 -34.51
N ASN A 151 -14.88 -2.03 -33.30
CA ASN A 151 -15.62 -1.70 -32.10
C ASN A 151 -15.44 -0.22 -31.74
N ARG A 152 -16.52 0.40 -31.26
CA ARG A 152 -16.51 1.76 -30.78
C ARG A 152 -16.32 1.79 -29.28
N TYR A 153 -15.49 2.72 -28.80
CA TYR A 153 -15.20 2.96 -27.38
C TYR A 153 -15.61 4.36 -27.00
N CYS A 154 -16.27 4.50 -25.88
CA CYS A 154 -16.65 5.79 -25.31
C CYS A 154 -15.94 5.99 -23.96
N TYR A 155 -15.76 7.26 -23.60
CA TYR A 155 -15.25 7.62 -22.26
C TYR A 155 -16.30 7.23 -21.22
N PHE A 156 -15.88 6.46 -20.22
CA PHE A 156 -16.75 6.00 -19.15
C PHE A 156 -16.58 6.84 -17.89
N SER A 157 -15.39 6.83 -17.28
CA SER A 157 -15.16 7.52 -16.01
C SER A 157 -13.67 7.62 -15.66
N SER A 158 -13.40 8.32 -14.56
CA SER A 158 -12.07 8.36 -13.93
C SER A 158 -12.25 8.44 -12.42
N SER A 159 -11.73 7.47 -11.67
CA SER A 159 -11.70 7.53 -10.20
C SER A 159 -10.83 8.70 -9.71
N ALA A 160 -10.96 9.08 -8.45
CA ALA A 160 -10.15 10.15 -7.87
C ALA A 160 -8.62 9.89 -8.01
N GLY A 161 -8.20 8.62 -7.88
CA GLY A 161 -6.81 8.22 -8.12
C GLY A 161 -6.38 8.33 -9.58
N GLN A 162 -7.26 7.95 -10.50
CA GLN A 162 -7.04 8.07 -11.94
C GLN A 162 -6.98 9.53 -12.38
N ILE A 163 -7.84 10.39 -11.86
CA ILE A 163 -7.78 11.84 -12.09
C ILE A 163 -6.41 12.39 -11.68
N ARG A 164 -5.89 12.05 -10.49
CA ARG A 164 -4.58 12.51 -10.02
C ARG A 164 -3.42 12.02 -10.90
N THR A 165 -3.55 10.84 -11.49
CA THR A 165 -2.54 10.25 -12.38
C THR A 165 -2.81 10.51 -13.86
N LYS A 166 -3.79 11.34 -14.20
CA LYS A 166 -4.20 11.70 -15.58
C LYS A 166 -4.58 10.50 -16.43
N LYS A 167 -5.39 9.61 -15.88
CA LYS A 167 -5.90 8.42 -16.56
C LYS A 167 -7.38 8.52 -16.80
N MET A 168 -7.83 8.07 -17.98
CA MET A 168 -9.23 7.99 -18.41
C MET A 168 -9.56 6.54 -18.75
N VAL A 169 -10.72 6.06 -18.31
CA VAL A 169 -11.22 4.71 -18.62
C VAL A 169 -12.18 4.79 -19.80
N PHE A 170 -11.90 4.02 -20.82
CA PHE A 170 -12.75 3.85 -22.00
C PHE A 170 -13.28 2.43 -22.04
N VAL A 171 -14.51 2.29 -22.48
CA VAL A 171 -15.19 0.99 -22.53
C VAL A 171 -15.91 0.82 -23.86
N ARG A 172 -16.14 -0.40 -24.26
CA ARG A 172 -16.93 -0.71 -25.46
C ARG A 172 -18.34 -0.18 -25.31
N GLU A 173 -18.77 0.66 -26.26
CA GLU A 173 -20.04 1.39 -26.21
C GLU A 173 -21.26 0.47 -26.30
N ASP A 174 -21.18 -0.58 -27.13
CA ASP A 174 -22.26 -1.58 -27.30
C ASP A 174 -22.52 -2.37 -26.00
N ILE A 175 -21.47 -2.70 -25.25
CA ILE A 175 -21.60 -3.39 -23.96
C ILE A 175 -22.15 -2.40 -22.92
N LEU A 176 -21.56 -1.19 -22.84
CA LEU A 176 -21.98 -0.18 -21.86
C LEU A 176 -23.47 0.13 -21.97
N ASN A 177 -24.00 0.29 -23.21
CA ASN A 177 -25.41 0.57 -23.43
C ASN A 177 -26.33 -0.53 -22.88
N ARG A 178 -25.91 -1.78 -22.91
CA ARG A 178 -26.66 -2.92 -22.33
C ARG A 178 -26.61 -2.95 -20.80
N VAL A 179 -25.49 -2.57 -20.20
CA VAL A 179 -25.28 -2.72 -18.75
C VAL A 179 -25.40 -1.41 -17.97
N TRP A 180 -25.65 -0.27 -18.64
CA TRP A 180 -25.72 1.05 -18.02
C TRP A 180 -26.65 1.11 -16.80
N ASN A 181 -27.91 0.66 -16.99
CA ASN A 181 -28.88 0.68 -15.89
C ASN A 181 -28.50 -0.20 -14.72
N ARG A 182 -27.80 -1.28 -14.96
CA ARG A 182 -27.26 -2.16 -13.90
C ARG A 182 -26.16 -1.45 -13.11
N LEU A 183 -25.24 -0.75 -13.79
CA LEU A 183 -24.12 -0.03 -13.14
C LEU A 183 -24.59 1.23 -12.40
N THR A 184 -25.69 1.86 -12.86
CA THR A 184 -26.19 3.15 -12.35
C THR A 184 -27.49 3.04 -11.56
N CYS A 185 -28.02 1.84 -11.34
CA CYS A 185 -29.32 1.63 -10.72
C CYS A 185 -30.43 2.45 -11.42
N GLY A 186 -30.36 2.54 -12.75
CA GLY A 186 -31.31 3.27 -13.57
C GLY A 186 -31.20 4.80 -13.56
N LEU A 187 -30.23 5.37 -12.83
CA LEU A 187 -30.02 6.82 -12.84
C LEU A 187 -29.40 7.27 -14.15
N THR A 188 -30.06 8.24 -14.83
CA THR A 188 -29.61 8.79 -16.10
C THR A 188 -29.02 10.19 -15.93
N VAL A 189 -28.23 10.63 -16.91
CA VAL A 189 -27.66 11.98 -16.94
C VAL A 189 -28.77 13.02 -17.11
N GLU A 190 -29.82 12.71 -17.88
CA GLU A 190 -30.98 13.56 -18.06
C GLU A 190 -31.66 13.86 -16.72
N ARG A 191 -31.91 12.83 -15.92
CA ARG A 191 -32.53 13.02 -14.59
C ARG A 191 -31.64 13.86 -13.66
N ILE A 192 -30.32 13.67 -13.70
CA ILE A 192 -29.37 14.49 -12.92
C ILE A 192 -29.48 15.96 -13.37
N ASN A 193 -29.56 16.20 -14.67
CA ASN A 193 -29.62 17.53 -15.23
C ASN A 193 -30.96 18.24 -14.96
N GLU A 194 -32.10 17.53 -15.01
CA GLU A 194 -33.41 18.02 -14.62
C GLU A 194 -33.41 18.52 -13.16
N LEU A 195 -32.63 17.88 -12.27
CA LEU A 195 -32.52 18.27 -10.87
C LEU A 195 -31.37 19.26 -10.60
N GLY A 196 -30.92 19.99 -11.63
CA GLY A 196 -29.96 21.08 -11.53
C GLY A 196 -28.50 20.66 -11.65
N GLY A 197 -28.24 19.45 -12.12
CA GLY A 197 -26.88 18.93 -12.36
C GLY A 197 -26.14 18.57 -11.09
N VAL A 198 -24.83 18.30 -11.24
CA VAL A 198 -23.91 17.88 -10.16
C VAL A 198 -22.50 18.40 -10.44
N ASN A 199 -21.61 18.41 -9.45
CA ASN A 199 -20.19 18.65 -9.70
C ASN A 199 -19.61 17.56 -10.64
N PRO A 200 -19.01 17.92 -11.79
CA PRO A 200 -18.58 16.95 -12.81
C PRO A 200 -17.56 15.93 -12.29
N ASN A 201 -16.61 16.36 -11.45
CA ASN A 201 -15.59 15.47 -10.90
C ASN A 201 -16.14 14.53 -9.82
N LYS A 202 -17.14 15.00 -9.04
CA LYS A 202 -17.88 14.13 -8.12
C LYS A 202 -18.67 13.07 -8.87
N TYR A 203 -19.38 13.46 -9.93
CA TYR A 203 -20.11 12.52 -10.79
C TYR A 203 -19.18 11.42 -11.33
N LEU A 204 -18.05 11.81 -11.93
CA LEU A 204 -17.07 10.84 -12.46
C LEU A 204 -16.52 9.93 -11.37
N ALA A 205 -16.17 10.48 -10.21
CA ALA A 205 -15.63 9.70 -9.10
C ALA A 205 -16.67 8.73 -8.50
N TYR A 206 -17.94 9.12 -8.48
CA TYR A 206 -19.02 8.26 -7.97
C TYR A 206 -19.44 7.19 -9.00
N LEU A 207 -19.45 7.51 -10.28
CA LEU A 207 -19.64 6.53 -11.34
C LEU A 207 -18.52 5.48 -11.34
N ALA A 208 -17.27 5.92 -11.08
CA ALA A 208 -16.11 5.02 -11.00
C ALA A 208 -16.14 4.04 -9.81
N LEU A 209 -17.11 4.14 -8.89
CA LEU A 209 -17.24 3.18 -7.78
C LEU A 209 -17.50 1.76 -8.28
N CYS A 210 -18.18 1.58 -9.42
CA CYS A 210 -18.38 0.28 -10.04
C CYS A 210 -17.08 -0.37 -10.56
N ASN A 211 -16.02 0.42 -10.73
CA ASN A 211 -14.68 -0.06 -11.08
C ASN A 211 -13.76 -0.25 -9.85
N SER A 212 -14.28 -0.15 -8.65
CA SER A 212 -13.54 -0.47 -7.42
C SER A 212 -13.34 -1.98 -7.29
N ALA A 213 -12.18 -2.40 -6.81
CA ALA A 213 -11.91 -3.80 -6.51
C ALA A 213 -12.91 -4.34 -5.48
N THR A 214 -13.73 -5.31 -5.87
CA THR A 214 -14.80 -5.87 -5.04
C THR A 214 -15.01 -7.35 -5.29
N ASP A 215 -15.17 -8.12 -4.21
CA ASP A 215 -15.83 -9.43 -4.28
C ASP A 215 -17.35 -9.23 -4.29
N LYS A 216 -18.06 -9.94 -5.15
CA LYS A 216 -19.53 -9.89 -5.18
C LYS A 216 -20.09 -10.40 -3.84
N TRP A 217 -21.06 -9.66 -3.30
CA TRP A 217 -21.76 -10.05 -2.08
C TRP A 217 -23.02 -10.83 -2.40
N GLU A 218 -22.88 -12.16 -2.53
CA GLU A 218 -23.97 -13.04 -3.00
C GLU A 218 -25.19 -13.05 -2.09
N LYS A 219 -25.03 -12.80 -0.79
CA LYS A 219 -26.12 -12.81 0.20
C LYS A 219 -26.69 -11.44 0.48
N PHE A 220 -26.29 -10.41 -0.28
CA PHE A 220 -26.81 -9.06 -0.09
C PHE A 220 -28.28 -8.98 -0.47
N ASN A 221 -29.12 -8.50 0.47
CA ASN A 221 -30.53 -8.29 0.23
C ASN A 221 -30.89 -6.81 0.41
N ILE A 222 -31.21 -6.13 -0.68
CA ILE A 222 -31.53 -4.69 -0.68
C ILE A 222 -32.80 -4.37 0.11
N ASP A 223 -33.72 -5.33 0.24
CA ASP A 223 -34.97 -5.13 1.01
C ASP A 223 -34.74 -5.09 2.52
N LYS A 224 -33.58 -5.54 2.99
CA LYS A 224 -33.14 -5.50 4.39
C LYS A 224 -32.20 -4.33 4.71
N VAL A 225 -32.19 -3.31 3.86
CA VAL A 225 -31.32 -2.14 3.97
C VAL A 225 -32.15 -0.88 4.05
N ILE A 226 -31.78 0.01 4.95
CA ILE A 226 -32.32 1.38 5.01
C ILE A 226 -31.19 2.40 4.97
N VAL A 227 -31.51 3.64 4.60
CA VAL A 227 -30.56 4.76 4.59
C VAL A 227 -31.13 5.87 5.47
N VAL A 228 -30.41 6.25 6.51
CA VAL A 228 -30.82 7.27 7.49
C VAL A 228 -29.92 8.53 7.38
N ASP A 229 -30.34 9.61 8.00
CA ASP A 229 -29.48 10.80 8.11
C ASP A 229 -28.22 10.50 8.93
N ASP A 230 -27.16 11.27 8.65
CA ASP A 230 -25.94 11.18 9.43
C ASP A 230 -26.17 11.74 10.84
N MET A 231 -25.51 11.15 11.85
CA MET A 231 -25.45 11.74 13.17
C MET A 231 -24.51 12.94 13.13
N GLU A 232 -25.04 14.11 13.43
CA GLU A 232 -24.30 15.36 13.54
C GLU A 232 -24.34 15.86 14.98
N ASN A 233 -23.21 16.32 15.50
CA ASN A 233 -23.12 16.98 16.79
C ASN A 233 -22.11 18.14 16.77
N ILE A 234 -22.07 18.88 17.86
CA ILE A 234 -21.13 19.98 18.07
C ILE A 234 -20.17 19.57 19.19
N VAL A 235 -18.89 19.67 18.93
CA VAL A 235 -17.85 19.49 19.95
C VAL A 235 -17.17 20.83 20.19
N HIS A 236 -17.20 21.30 21.43
CA HIS A 236 -16.50 22.50 21.83
C HIS A 236 -15.03 22.22 22.02
N GLY A 237 -14.15 23.06 21.47
CA GLY A 237 -12.72 22.86 21.62
C GLY A 237 -11.84 23.97 21.09
N VAL A 238 -10.56 23.87 21.42
CA VAL A 238 -9.53 24.83 20.99
C VAL A 238 -8.92 24.36 19.68
N VAL A 239 -8.83 25.25 18.71
CA VAL A 239 -8.22 25.01 17.40
C VAL A 239 -7.31 26.16 16.99
N ASP A 240 -6.38 25.88 16.09
CA ASP A 240 -5.69 26.92 15.32
C ASP A 240 -6.53 27.17 14.04
N PHE A 241 -7.42 28.17 14.11
CA PHE A 241 -8.23 28.60 12.97
C PHE A 241 -7.36 29.31 11.94
N MET A 242 -7.45 28.91 10.70
CA MET A 242 -6.67 29.42 9.59
C MET A 242 -7.61 30.00 8.54
N ASP A 243 -7.41 31.29 8.24
CA ASP A 243 -8.14 31.95 7.16
C ASP A 243 -7.45 31.68 5.81
N ASP A 244 -8.23 31.27 4.82
CA ASP A 244 -7.74 30.89 3.48
C ASP A 244 -7.50 32.10 2.54
N LYS A 245 -7.82 33.32 2.98
CA LYS A 245 -7.66 34.58 2.22
C LYS A 245 -6.42 35.36 2.66
N ASP A 246 -6.27 35.63 3.97
CA ASP A 246 -5.17 36.39 4.52
C ASP A 246 -4.08 35.54 5.19
N TYR A 247 -4.33 34.23 5.38
CA TYR A 247 -3.43 33.27 6.01
C TYR A 247 -3.14 33.57 7.48
N SER A 248 -4.02 34.33 8.15
CA SER A 248 -3.95 34.51 9.60
C SER A 248 -4.17 33.16 10.31
N ILE A 249 -3.47 32.96 11.43
CA ILE A 249 -3.59 31.78 12.29
C ILE A 249 -3.98 32.26 13.68
N ASN A 250 -5.20 31.97 14.09
CA ASN A 250 -5.75 32.42 15.35
C ASN A 250 -6.11 31.21 16.23
N ARG A 251 -5.47 31.09 17.39
CA ARG A 251 -5.89 30.11 18.38
C ARG A 251 -7.12 30.59 19.10
N GLN A 252 -8.18 29.82 19.00
CA GLN A 252 -9.47 30.19 19.61
C GLN A 252 -10.28 28.96 20.02
N GLU A 253 -11.12 29.15 21.02
CA GLU A 253 -12.19 28.22 21.36
C GLU A 253 -13.35 28.42 20.40
N MET A 254 -13.93 27.35 19.91
CA MET A 254 -15.09 27.42 19.05
C MET A 254 -15.90 26.12 19.04
N ASP A 255 -17.14 26.26 18.65
CA ASP A 255 -18.03 25.13 18.40
C ASP A 255 -17.74 24.53 17.02
N LEU A 256 -17.33 23.27 17.01
CA LEU A 256 -16.95 22.56 15.81
C LEU A 256 -18.05 21.56 15.41
N PRO A 257 -18.63 21.70 14.22
CA PRO A 257 -19.58 20.71 13.74
C PRO A 257 -18.86 19.44 13.30
N PHE A 258 -19.38 18.30 13.72
CA PHE A 258 -18.93 16.97 13.31
C PHE A 258 -20.06 16.18 12.70
N THR A 259 -19.78 15.49 11.61
CA THR A 259 -20.62 14.43 11.06
C THR A 259 -20.02 13.11 11.54
N GLN A 260 -20.54 12.60 12.65
CA GLN A 260 -19.96 11.45 13.36
C GLN A 260 -20.05 10.13 12.57
N THR A 261 -20.96 10.06 11.61
CA THR A 261 -21.15 8.87 10.78
C THR A 261 -20.70 9.09 9.32
N ASP A 262 -19.84 10.09 9.05
CA ASP A 262 -19.43 10.40 7.66
C ASP A 262 -18.76 9.19 6.97
N GLY A 263 -19.56 8.48 6.17
CA GLY A 263 -19.12 7.33 5.39
C GLY A 263 -19.19 5.99 6.13
N VAL A 264 -19.75 5.91 7.34
CA VAL A 264 -19.95 4.66 8.08
C VAL A 264 -21.42 4.41 8.37
N GLY A 265 -21.84 3.18 8.18
CA GLY A 265 -23.11 2.63 8.63
C GLY A 265 -22.88 1.39 9.49
N MET A 266 -23.93 0.69 9.83
CA MET A 266 -23.85 -0.52 10.66
C MET A 266 -24.51 -1.71 10.01
N ALA A 267 -24.02 -2.91 10.35
CA ALA A 267 -24.64 -4.17 9.97
C ALA A 267 -24.68 -5.11 11.16
N ARG A 268 -25.76 -5.89 11.26
CA ARG A 268 -25.94 -6.85 12.34
C ARG A 268 -24.82 -7.89 12.38
N ARG A 269 -24.61 -8.47 13.55
CA ARG A 269 -23.55 -9.45 13.84
C ARG A 269 -23.67 -10.76 13.05
N ASP A 270 -24.89 -11.15 12.71
CA ASP A 270 -25.21 -12.34 11.93
C ASP A 270 -25.00 -12.13 10.41
N VAL A 271 -25.00 -10.88 9.94
CA VAL A 271 -24.84 -10.51 8.53
C VAL A 271 -23.37 -10.40 8.12
N ILE A 272 -22.56 -9.77 8.97
CA ILE A 272 -21.12 -9.62 8.72
C ILE A 272 -20.30 -10.10 9.93
N LYS A 273 -19.21 -10.81 9.64
CA LYS A 273 -18.31 -11.34 10.69
C LYS A 273 -17.36 -10.31 11.28
N SER A 274 -17.03 -9.28 10.50
CA SER A 274 -16.09 -8.21 10.87
C SER A 274 -16.41 -6.94 10.07
N ASN A 275 -15.89 -5.82 10.51
CA ASN A 275 -16.03 -4.56 9.78
C ASN A 275 -15.54 -4.70 8.35
N ARG A 276 -16.25 -4.12 7.40
CA ARG A 276 -15.88 -4.21 5.98
C ARG A 276 -16.35 -3.02 5.16
N MET A 277 -15.55 -2.66 4.18
CA MET A 277 -15.94 -1.68 3.17
C MET A 277 -16.84 -2.34 2.14
N PHE A 278 -17.90 -1.63 1.71
CA PHE A 278 -18.81 -2.10 0.68
C PHE A 278 -18.96 -1.11 -0.47
N ARG A 279 -19.46 -1.62 -1.59
CA ARG A 279 -19.85 -0.86 -2.78
C ARG A 279 -21.16 -1.37 -3.33
N ALA A 280 -22.00 -0.44 -3.76
CA ALA A 280 -23.19 -0.69 -4.58
C ALA A 280 -23.33 0.51 -5.53
N PRO A 281 -24.22 0.51 -6.51
CA PRO A 281 -24.40 1.66 -7.38
C PRO A 281 -24.61 2.95 -6.59
N TRP A 282 -23.72 3.93 -6.79
CA TRP A 282 -23.67 5.21 -6.08
C TRP A 282 -23.43 5.15 -4.58
N MET A 283 -23.08 3.99 -4.04
CA MET A 283 -22.83 3.79 -2.61
C MET A 283 -21.41 3.37 -2.33
N LYS A 284 -20.83 3.94 -1.28
CA LYS A 284 -19.55 3.54 -0.73
C LYS A 284 -19.48 3.83 0.77
N GLY A 285 -18.75 3.01 1.49
CA GLY A 285 -18.47 3.29 2.89
C GLY A 285 -17.97 2.05 3.63
N LEU A 286 -17.85 2.22 4.93
CA LEU A 286 -17.57 1.17 5.88
C LEU A 286 -18.89 0.69 6.50
N LEU A 287 -19.05 -0.60 6.68
CA LEU A 287 -20.06 -1.21 7.53
C LEU A 287 -19.38 -1.66 8.83
N ALA A 288 -19.76 -1.00 9.92
CA ALA A 288 -19.39 -1.41 11.25
C ALA A 288 -20.23 -2.60 11.68
N ARG A 289 -19.60 -3.67 12.16
CA ARG A 289 -20.31 -4.78 12.78
C ARG A 289 -20.82 -4.37 14.15
N PHE A 290 -22.15 -4.22 14.31
CA PHE A 290 -22.75 -3.76 15.54
C PHE A 290 -24.12 -4.40 15.79
N ALA A 291 -24.42 -4.81 17.01
CA ALA A 291 -25.69 -5.45 17.39
C ALA A 291 -26.74 -4.39 17.78
N PHE A 292 -27.12 -3.54 16.86
CA PHE A 292 -28.12 -2.49 17.11
C PHE A 292 -29.49 -3.09 17.49
N ASP A 293 -29.86 -4.20 16.91
CA ASP A 293 -31.10 -4.92 17.21
C ASP A 293 -31.12 -5.45 18.65
N ASP A 294 -30.03 -6.04 19.16
CA ASP A 294 -29.90 -6.45 20.55
C ASP A 294 -29.95 -5.26 21.49
N LEU A 295 -29.29 -4.16 21.14
CA LEU A 295 -29.24 -2.95 21.96
C LEU A 295 -30.63 -2.29 22.08
N ILE A 296 -31.40 -2.19 20.99
CA ILE A 296 -32.76 -1.66 20.99
C ILE A 296 -33.63 -2.50 21.96
N ARG A 297 -33.60 -3.85 21.85
CA ARG A 297 -34.38 -4.74 22.71
C ARG A 297 -33.98 -4.62 24.17
N GLU A 298 -32.68 -4.54 24.47
CA GLU A 298 -32.15 -4.47 25.83
C GLU A 298 -32.50 -3.15 26.52
N LYS A 299 -32.39 -2.04 25.82
CA LYS A 299 -32.67 -0.70 26.35
C LYS A 299 -34.15 -0.33 26.28
N GLY A 300 -34.96 -1.08 25.53
CA GLY A 300 -36.35 -0.77 25.31
C GLY A 300 -36.56 0.51 24.49
N TRP A 301 -35.60 0.83 23.64
CA TRP A 301 -35.67 2.01 22.75
C TRP A 301 -36.65 1.80 21.61
N SER A 302 -37.08 2.90 21.00
CA SER A 302 -37.95 2.85 19.81
C SER A 302 -37.20 2.20 18.63
N PRO A 303 -37.75 1.14 18.01
CA PRO A 303 -37.17 0.57 16.79
C PRO A 303 -37.49 1.43 15.54
N ILE A 304 -38.24 2.52 15.69
CA ILE A 304 -38.71 3.36 14.58
C ILE A 304 -37.64 4.40 14.25
N VAL A 305 -37.16 4.38 13.01
CA VAL A 305 -36.26 5.40 12.44
C VAL A 305 -36.85 5.97 11.15
N GLU A 306 -36.46 7.18 10.82
CA GLU A 306 -36.87 7.85 9.58
C GLU A 306 -35.74 7.74 8.55
N ASP A 307 -36.04 7.33 7.32
CA ASP A 307 -35.07 7.33 6.23
C ASP A 307 -34.83 8.75 5.70
N ILE A 308 -33.81 8.88 4.83
CA ILE A 308 -33.43 10.20 4.26
C ILE A 308 -34.48 10.83 3.37
N TYR A 309 -35.60 10.16 3.11
CA TYR A 309 -36.74 10.66 2.34
C TYR A 309 -37.98 10.90 3.21
N GLY A 310 -37.88 10.71 4.53
CA GLY A 310 -38.95 10.99 5.49
C GLY A 310 -39.91 9.82 5.74
N VAL A 311 -39.57 8.61 5.31
CA VAL A 311 -40.37 7.40 5.55
C VAL A 311 -39.90 6.72 6.85
N LYS A 312 -40.85 6.34 7.70
CA LYS A 312 -40.60 5.65 8.97
C LYS A 312 -40.51 4.15 8.77
N HIS A 313 -39.47 3.54 9.34
CA HIS A 313 -39.22 2.11 9.31
C HIS A 313 -39.12 1.56 10.71
N ASP A 314 -39.74 0.42 10.97
CA ASP A 314 -39.50 -0.37 12.17
C ASP A 314 -38.39 -1.37 11.86
N VAL A 315 -37.18 -1.08 12.33
CA VAL A 315 -35.99 -1.90 12.00
C VAL A 315 -36.06 -3.32 12.54
N LEU A 316 -36.85 -3.58 13.60
CA LEU A 316 -37.05 -4.91 14.15
C LEU A 316 -38.14 -5.69 13.41
N ALA A 317 -39.30 -5.05 13.14
CA ALA A 317 -40.41 -5.67 12.44
C ALA A 317 -40.10 -5.95 10.96
N GLU A 318 -39.37 -5.06 10.30
CA GLU A 318 -38.93 -5.20 8.91
C GLU A 318 -37.66 -6.08 8.79
N ASP A 319 -37.10 -6.55 9.93
CA ASP A 319 -35.89 -7.38 9.98
C ASP A 319 -34.72 -6.74 9.22
N ILE A 320 -34.47 -5.45 9.47
CA ILE A 320 -33.40 -4.71 8.83
C ILE A 320 -32.04 -5.26 9.23
N GLU A 321 -31.23 -5.58 8.25
CA GLU A 321 -29.89 -6.15 8.41
C GLU A 321 -28.79 -5.10 8.38
N ILE A 322 -29.00 -4.01 7.58
CA ILE A 322 -27.99 -2.98 7.32
C ILE A 322 -28.63 -1.61 7.40
N ILE A 323 -28.04 -0.73 8.18
CA ILE A 323 -28.39 0.69 8.26
C ILE A 323 -27.22 1.48 7.65
N LEU A 324 -27.48 2.08 6.50
CA LEU A 324 -26.57 3.00 5.84
C LEU A 324 -26.84 4.43 6.26
N THR A 325 -25.86 5.30 6.07
CA THR A 325 -26.04 6.74 6.30
C THR A 325 -26.06 7.52 4.98
N LYS A 326 -26.64 8.69 5.01
CA LYS A 326 -26.77 9.61 3.86
C LYS A 326 -25.44 9.90 3.18
N SER A 327 -24.37 10.07 3.98
CA SER A 327 -23.01 10.27 3.48
C SER A 327 -22.47 9.08 2.69
N GLN A 328 -23.00 7.87 2.87
CA GLN A 328 -22.65 6.69 2.10
C GLN A 328 -23.34 6.63 0.75
N PHE A 329 -24.56 7.18 0.61
CA PHE A 329 -25.34 7.21 -0.63
C PHE A 329 -25.09 8.51 -1.40
N LYS A 330 -24.07 8.51 -2.26
CA LYS A 330 -23.50 9.73 -2.88
C LYS A 330 -24.43 10.46 -3.86
N MET A 331 -25.43 9.77 -4.47
CA MET A 331 -26.38 10.35 -5.43
C MET A 331 -27.82 10.25 -4.95
N TRP A 332 -28.04 10.15 -3.63
CA TRP A 332 -29.37 9.97 -3.04
C TRP A 332 -30.40 11.02 -3.51
N SER A 333 -30.02 12.27 -3.64
CA SER A 333 -30.91 13.37 -4.01
C SER A 333 -31.41 13.35 -5.45
N TYR A 334 -30.99 12.38 -6.26
CA TYR A 334 -31.44 12.20 -7.64
C TYR A 334 -32.43 11.04 -7.80
N PHE A 335 -32.73 10.31 -6.72
CA PHE A 335 -33.82 9.35 -6.61
C PHE A 335 -34.98 9.97 -5.86
N ASP A 336 -36.21 9.56 -6.17
CA ASP A 336 -37.41 10.14 -5.57
C ASP A 336 -37.70 9.54 -4.19
N SER A 337 -37.28 8.29 -3.94
CA SER A 337 -37.49 7.58 -2.68
C SER A 337 -36.46 6.42 -2.55
N TRP A 338 -36.37 5.92 -1.33
CA TRP A 338 -35.59 4.70 -1.08
C TRP A 338 -36.21 3.47 -1.75
N GLU A 339 -37.54 3.41 -1.79
CA GLU A 339 -38.27 2.33 -2.48
C GLU A 339 -37.98 2.31 -3.98
N GLN A 340 -37.98 3.48 -4.66
CA GLN A 340 -37.60 3.58 -6.07
C GLN A 340 -36.19 3.03 -6.31
N TYR A 341 -35.23 3.33 -5.43
CA TYR A 341 -33.89 2.78 -5.55
C TYR A 341 -33.89 1.25 -5.41
N LYS A 342 -34.60 0.68 -4.42
CA LYS A 342 -34.73 -0.78 -4.22
C LYS A 342 -35.37 -1.47 -5.42
N GLU A 343 -36.46 -0.90 -5.95
CA GLU A 343 -37.12 -1.42 -7.17
C GLU A 343 -36.19 -1.42 -8.36
N ASN A 344 -35.48 -0.33 -8.59
CA ASN A 344 -34.48 -0.24 -9.66
C ASN A 344 -33.35 -1.23 -9.46
N PHE A 345 -32.85 -1.38 -8.23
CA PHE A 345 -31.78 -2.34 -7.91
C PHE A 345 -32.16 -3.76 -8.30
N LYS A 346 -33.39 -4.17 -7.97
CA LYS A 346 -33.93 -5.49 -8.34
C LYS A 346 -34.19 -5.60 -9.84
N LYS A 347 -34.88 -4.61 -10.41
CA LYS A 347 -35.27 -4.59 -11.84
C LYS A 347 -34.09 -4.70 -12.78
N TYR A 348 -33.00 -4.00 -12.49
CA TYR A 348 -31.82 -3.97 -13.37
C TYR A 348 -30.76 -5.02 -12.98
N GLY A 349 -31.00 -5.85 -11.97
CA GLY A 349 -30.06 -6.88 -11.52
C GLY A 349 -28.75 -6.28 -11.01
N CYS A 350 -28.84 -5.16 -10.28
CA CYS A 350 -27.69 -4.54 -9.64
C CYS A 350 -27.05 -5.46 -8.61
N SER A 351 -25.81 -5.23 -8.27
CA SER A 351 -25.11 -6.04 -7.29
C SER A 351 -24.38 -5.16 -6.28
N ALA A 352 -24.26 -5.66 -5.07
CA ALA A 352 -23.33 -5.13 -4.07
C ALA A 352 -22.07 -5.96 -3.99
N GLY A 353 -20.98 -5.34 -3.57
CA GLY A 353 -19.70 -6.00 -3.34
C GLY A 353 -19.00 -5.44 -2.11
N TYR A 354 -18.14 -6.23 -1.52
CA TYR A 354 -17.27 -5.76 -0.44
C TYR A 354 -15.81 -5.72 -0.90
N CYS A 355 -15.10 -4.70 -0.45
CA CYS A 355 -13.71 -4.46 -0.86
C CYS A 355 -12.74 -5.03 0.16
N LYS A 356 -12.59 -4.35 1.28
CA LYS A 356 -11.66 -4.67 2.36
C LYS A 356 -12.45 -5.05 3.59
N ALA A 357 -12.11 -6.17 4.19
CA ALA A 357 -12.60 -6.59 5.49
C ALA A 357 -11.48 -6.45 6.53
N GLU A 358 -11.87 -6.37 7.78
CA GLU A 358 -10.95 -6.50 8.90
C GLU A 358 -10.36 -7.92 8.91
N GLU A 359 -9.06 -8.03 9.00
CA GLU A 359 -8.34 -9.29 8.93
C GLU A 359 -8.42 -10.07 10.26
N ASP A 360 -8.46 -11.41 10.19
CA ASP A 360 -8.45 -12.26 11.39
C ASP A 360 -7.17 -12.09 12.21
N TRP A 361 -6.06 -11.86 11.55
CA TRP A 361 -4.78 -11.54 12.15
C TRP A 361 -4.18 -10.27 11.53
N ILE A 362 -3.87 -9.29 12.37
CA ILE A 362 -3.27 -8.02 11.95
C ILE A 362 -1.81 -8.02 12.42
N PRO A 363 -0.83 -7.96 11.49
CA PRO A 363 0.58 -7.91 11.84
C PRO A 363 0.96 -6.60 12.54
N ASN A 364 2.04 -6.62 13.30
CA ASN A 364 2.65 -5.39 13.76
C ASN A 364 3.17 -4.58 12.58
N ALA A 365 2.94 -3.29 12.64
CA ALA A 365 3.29 -2.33 11.60
C ALA A 365 4.73 -1.82 11.72
N LYS A 366 5.08 -0.92 10.82
CA LYS A 366 6.30 -0.11 10.88
C LYS A 366 5.94 1.36 10.93
N THR A 367 6.77 2.13 11.62
CA THR A 367 6.71 3.58 11.55
C THR A 367 7.05 4.08 10.13
N ASN A 368 6.88 5.36 9.89
CA ASN A 368 7.37 6.02 8.68
C ASN A 368 8.04 7.36 9.04
N TYR A 369 8.73 7.96 8.07
CA TYR A 369 9.46 9.21 8.33
C TYR A 369 8.52 10.38 8.65
N GLN A 370 7.28 10.39 8.14
CA GLN A 370 6.34 11.50 8.38
C GLN A 370 6.01 11.61 9.86
N MET A 371 5.63 10.49 10.50
CA MET A 371 5.33 10.51 11.94
C MET A 371 6.56 10.71 12.82
N LEU A 372 7.76 10.30 12.38
CA LEU A 372 8.98 10.50 13.15
C LEU A 372 9.55 11.93 13.05
N GLN A 373 9.43 12.58 11.89
CA GLN A 373 10.00 13.92 11.67
C GLN A 373 9.34 14.99 12.53
N THR A 374 8.11 14.76 12.97
CA THR A 374 7.34 15.68 13.83
C THR A 374 7.71 15.56 15.32
N LEU A 375 8.40 14.48 15.71
CA LEU A 375 8.90 14.25 17.06
C LEU A 375 10.27 14.95 17.23
N THR A 376 10.25 16.27 17.37
CA THR A 376 11.44 17.11 17.25
C THR A 376 12.40 17.05 18.44
N ASP A 377 11.93 16.67 19.64
CA ASP A 377 12.70 16.59 20.89
C ASP A 377 13.20 15.18 21.23
N VAL A 378 12.93 14.18 20.36
CA VAL A 378 13.33 12.79 20.60
C VAL A 378 14.84 12.66 20.79
N THR A 379 15.27 11.99 21.85
CA THR A 379 16.67 11.76 22.18
C THR A 379 17.29 10.60 21.39
N ASN A 380 18.61 10.55 21.31
CA ASN A 380 19.32 9.42 20.70
C ASN A 380 19.04 8.10 21.42
N ARG A 381 18.89 8.13 22.75
CA ARG A 381 18.57 6.93 23.55
C ARG A 381 17.19 6.38 23.19
N GLU A 382 16.20 7.25 23.07
CA GLU A 382 14.85 6.87 22.66
C GLU A 382 14.85 6.31 21.23
N LEU A 383 15.53 6.96 20.28
CA LEU A 383 15.66 6.44 18.90
C LEU A 383 16.33 5.06 18.84
N VAL A 384 17.37 4.82 19.66
CA VAL A 384 18.02 3.51 19.77
C VAL A 384 17.04 2.48 20.32
N THR A 385 16.24 2.84 21.31
CA THR A 385 15.21 1.95 21.89
C THR A 385 14.15 1.60 20.84
N LEU A 386 13.60 2.59 20.13
CA LEU A 386 12.65 2.37 19.06
C LEU A 386 13.22 1.53 17.91
N ALA A 387 14.48 1.72 17.55
CA ALA A 387 15.14 0.96 16.49
C ALA A 387 15.53 -0.47 16.89
N SER A 388 15.51 -0.81 18.18
CA SER A 388 16.08 -2.05 18.71
C SER A 388 15.49 -3.32 18.09
N LYS A 389 14.16 -3.38 17.94
CA LYS A 389 13.46 -4.51 17.31
C LYS A 389 13.91 -4.70 15.86
N THR A 390 13.99 -3.62 15.09
CA THR A 390 14.44 -3.63 13.68
C THR A 390 15.91 -4.04 13.58
N VAL A 391 16.78 -3.50 14.44
CA VAL A 391 18.22 -3.85 14.49
C VAL A 391 18.42 -5.31 14.83
N ASN A 392 17.65 -5.84 15.79
CA ASN A 392 17.70 -7.26 16.15
C ASN A 392 17.23 -8.14 14.99
N LYS A 393 16.13 -7.79 14.33
CA LYS A 393 15.65 -8.50 13.14
C LYS A 393 16.70 -8.52 12.02
N ILE A 394 17.31 -7.37 11.70
CA ILE A 394 18.40 -7.29 10.73
C ILE A 394 19.57 -8.21 11.12
N SER A 395 19.89 -8.30 12.42
CA SER A 395 20.97 -9.16 12.91
C SER A 395 20.62 -10.64 12.81
N ASN A 396 19.38 -10.99 13.11
CA ASN A 396 18.88 -12.36 13.11
C ASN A 396 18.78 -12.97 11.69
N ILE A 397 18.62 -12.14 10.64
CA ILE A 397 18.70 -12.61 9.24
C ILE A 397 19.97 -13.43 8.97
N ALA A 398 21.04 -13.22 9.76
CA ALA A 398 22.29 -13.93 9.55
C ALA A 398 22.28 -15.41 9.99
N SER A 399 21.43 -15.81 10.92
CA SER A 399 21.50 -17.12 11.57
C SER A 399 20.19 -17.70 12.07
N ASP A 400 19.10 -16.92 12.07
CA ASP A 400 17.80 -17.40 12.53
C ASP A 400 16.91 -17.79 11.35
N LYS A 401 16.55 -19.08 11.29
CA LYS A 401 15.75 -19.67 10.20
C LYS A 401 14.38 -19.01 10.05
N GLU A 402 13.70 -18.77 11.16
CA GLU A 402 12.35 -18.18 11.14
C GLU A 402 12.40 -16.75 10.62
N THR A 403 13.38 -15.97 11.08
CA THR A 403 13.63 -14.63 10.56
C THR A 403 13.95 -14.67 9.06
N MET A 404 14.80 -15.59 8.59
CA MET A 404 15.12 -15.73 7.16
C MET A 404 13.88 -16.04 6.33
N VAL A 405 13.06 -16.99 6.74
CA VAL A 405 11.83 -17.37 6.04
C VAL A 405 10.81 -16.23 6.07
N SER A 406 10.69 -15.51 7.21
CA SER A 406 9.81 -14.35 7.32
C SER A 406 10.17 -13.20 6.37
N MET A 407 11.44 -13.09 5.95
CA MET A 407 11.86 -12.08 4.98
C MET A 407 11.25 -12.30 3.58
N PHE A 408 10.77 -13.49 3.31
CA PHE A 408 10.04 -13.82 2.08
C PHE A 408 8.51 -13.69 2.24
N GLY A 409 8.02 -13.11 3.34
CA GLY A 409 6.60 -12.96 3.62
C GLY A 409 5.92 -14.22 4.15
N VAL A 410 6.70 -15.25 4.51
CA VAL A 410 6.16 -16.48 5.10
C VAL A 410 6.10 -16.32 6.62
N THR A 411 4.89 -16.35 7.14
CA THR A 411 4.61 -16.31 8.59
C THR A 411 3.64 -17.44 8.96
N PRO A 412 3.48 -17.78 10.24
CA PRO A 412 2.48 -18.78 10.66
C PRO A 412 1.03 -18.45 10.27
N HIS A 413 0.77 -17.19 9.91
CA HIS A 413 -0.56 -16.69 9.54
C HIS A 413 -0.73 -16.44 8.04
N SER A 414 0.28 -16.77 7.23
CA SER A 414 0.20 -16.58 5.77
C SER A 414 -0.69 -17.65 5.15
N THR A 415 -1.76 -17.25 4.47
CA THR A 415 -2.75 -18.15 3.85
C THR A 415 -2.55 -18.31 2.35
N ASN A 416 -2.07 -17.26 1.66
CA ASN A 416 -1.87 -17.25 0.22
C ASN A 416 -0.37 -17.21 -0.10
N LEU A 417 0.27 -18.37 -0.09
CA LEU A 417 1.69 -18.51 -0.41
C LEU A 417 1.87 -18.75 -1.92
N ASN A 418 2.80 -18.05 -2.54
CA ASN A 418 3.25 -18.43 -3.87
C ASN A 418 4.13 -19.70 -3.82
N ALA A 419 4.37 -20.34 -4.96
CA ALA A 419 5.10 -21.60 -5.03
C ALA A 419 6.49 -21.56 -4.36
N PHE A 420 7.23 -20.44 -4.49
CA PHE A 420 8.53 -20.31 -3.82
C PHE A 420 8.40 -20.21 -2.30
N GLN A 421 7.40 -19.48 -1.80
CA GLN A 421 7.12 -19.37 -0.37
C GLN A 421 6.66 -20.71 0.20
N GLU A 422 5.79 -21.43 -0.51
CA GLU A 422 5.35 -22.76 -0.11
C GLU A 422 6.54 -23.74 -0.09
N ALA A 423 7.40 -23.72 -1.12
CA ALA A 423 8.61 -24.50 -1.16
C ALA A 423 9.54 -24.22 0.02
N LEU A 424 9.70 -22.95 0.43
CA LEU A 424 10.49 -22.57 1.62
C LEU A 424 9.87 -23.07 2.92
N THR A 425 8.54 -23.14 3.00
CA THR A 425 7.84 -23.70 4.16
C THR A 425 8.08 -25.20 4.28
N LEU A 426 7.96 -25.92 3.17
CA LEU A 426 8.12 -27.38 3.11
C LEU A 426 9.58 -27.81 3.23
N TYR A 427 10.48 -27.09 2.57
CA TYR A 427 11.91 -27.43 2.47
C TYR A 427 12.80 -26.22 2.77
N PRO A 428 12.97 -25.85 4.07
CA PRO A 428 13.75 -24.68 4.49
C PRO A 428 15.22 -24.71 4.08
N GLU A 429 15.78 -25.89 3.78
CA GLU A 429 17.14 -26.07 3.26
C GLU A 429 17.36 -25.30 1.94
N LEU A 430 16.27 -24.95 1.23
CA LEU A 430 16.28 -24.06 0.07
C LEU A 430 16.87 -22.66 0.39
N LEU A 431 16.90 -22.22 1.67
CA LEU A 431 17.58 -21.00 2.11
C LEU A 431 19.10 -21.04 1.77
N ALA A 432 19.70 -22.22 1.67
CA ALA A 432 21.10 -22.38 1.32
C ALA A 432 21.38 -22.27 -0.20
N ASP A 433 20.35 -22.23 -1.06
CA ASP A 433 20.52 -22.06 -2.49
C ASP A 433 21.09 -20.68 -2.85
N PRO A 434 21.96 -20.54 -3.87
CA PRO A 434 22.53 -19.26 -4.29
C PRO A 434 21.51 -18.18 -4.62
N TYR A 435 20.37 -18.50 -5.22
CA TYR A 435 19.29 -17.55 -5.50
C TYR A 435 18.67 -17.02 -4.20
N THR A 436 18.32 -17.91 -3.27
CA THR A 436 17.69 -17.52 -2.00
C THR A 436 18.66 -16.70 -1.13
N LYS A 437 19.95 -17.04 -1.11
CA LYS A 437 20.99 -16.23 -0.44
C LYS A 437 21.10 -14.81 -1.01
N GLU A 438 21.01 -14.66 -2.32
CA GLU A 438 21.04 -13.35 -2.97
C GLU A 438 19.81 -12.52 -2.61
N GLN A 439 18.62 -13.17 -2.60
CA GLN A 439 17.37 -12.51 -2.18
C GLN A 439 17.44 -12.08 -0.70
N LEU A 440 17.91 -12.93 0.21
CA LEU A 440 18.12 -12.58 1.62
C LEU A 440 19.08 -11.39 1.79
N SER A 441 20.17 -11.38 1.03
CA SER A 441 21.14 -10.28 1.07
C SER A 441 20.52 -8.97 0.60
N SER A 442 19.69 -9.02 -0.46
CA SER A 442 18.96 -7.88 -0.99
C SER A 442 17.89 -7.40 -0.02
N ALA A 443 17.10 -8.31 0.56
CA ALA A 443 16.09 -8.00 1.56
C ALA A 443 16.68 -7.34 2.81
N LYS A 444 17.83 -7.85 3.29
CA LYS A 444 18.57 -7.24 4.40
C LYS A 444 18.99 -5.80 4.08
N LYS A 445 19.57 -5.57 2.89
CA LYS A 445 19.96 -4.23 2.43
C LYS A 445 18.76 -3.29 2.34
N ALA A 446 17.65 -3.76 1.78
CA ALA A 446 16.40 -3.00 1.71
C ALA A 446 15.86 -2.65 3.11
N MET A 447 15.95 -3.58 4.08
CA MET A 447 15.56 -3.34 5.46
C MET A 447 16.44 -2.29 6.14
N GLU A 448 17.77 -2.34 5.94
CA GLU A 448 18.71 -1.32 6.45
C GLU A 448 18.35 0.07 5.89
N TYR A 449 18.10 0.19 4.58
CA TYR A 449 17.71 1.44 3.93
C TYR A 449 16.35 1.94 4.44
N SER A 450 15.40 1.05 4.58
CA SER A 450 14.10 1.35 5.15
C SER A 450 14.20 1.86 6.59
N ALA A 451 15.05 1.25 7.42
CA ALA A 451 15.27 1.69 8.80
C ALA A 451 15.95 3.07 8.86
N TRP A 452 16.88 3.37 7.96
CA TRP A 452 17.55 4.69 7.88
C TRP A 452 16.62 5.82 7.46
N CYS A 453 15.50 5.51 6.84
CA CYS A 453 14.46 6.48 6.50
C CYS A 453 13.21 6.37 7.40
N GLY A 454 13.34 5.79 8.58
CA GLY A 454 12.29 5.82 9.61
C GLY A 454 11.25 4.70 9.52
N LYS A 455 11.47 3.63 8.75
CA LYS A 455 10.62 2.44 8.78
C LYS A 455 11.11 1.46 9.85
N LEU A 456 10.70 1.66 11.09
CA LEU A 456 11.07 0.85 12.25
C LEU A 456 9.93 -0.09 12.64
N ASP A 457 10.23 -1.35 12.96
CA ASP A 457 9.24 -2.28 13.50
C ASP A 457 8.76 -1.77 14.87
N ILE A 458 7.44 -1.59 15.02
CA ILE A 458 6.81 -1.02 16.21
C ILE A 458 5.75 -1.97 16.76
N PHE A 459 5.48 -1.91 18.06
CA PHE A 459 4.30 -2.53 18.63
C PHE A 459 3.09 -1.63 18.37
N GLY A 460 2.46 -1.86 17.23
CA GLY A 460 1.35 -1.09 16.73
C GLY A 460 0.73 -1.80 15.52
N LYS A 461 -0.53 -1.52 15.23
CA LYS A 461 -1.31 -2.18 14.17
C LYS A 461 -2.17 -1.18 13.43
N TYR A 462 -2.34 -1.41 12.11
CA TYR A 462 -3.31 -0.67 11.32
C TYR A 462 -4.69 -1.27 11.50
N THR A 463 -5.67 -0.43 11.82
CA THR A 463 -7.06 -0.84 11.90
C THR A 463 -8.01 0.28 11.48
N PHE A 464 -9.28 -0.07 11.16
CA PHE A 464 -10.30 0.91 10.83
C PHE A 464 -10.56 1.85 12.00
N ILE A 465 -10.92 3.09 11.68
CA ILE A 465 -11.41 4.08 12.64
C ILE A 465 -12.93 4.05 12.54
N ILE A 466 -13.61 3.92 13.67
CA ILE A 466 -15.06 3.86 13.78
C ILE A 466 -15.49 4.78 14.93
N PRO A 467 -16.55 5.57 14.81
CA PRO A 467 -17.10 6.32 15.95
C PRO A 467 -17.67 5.38 17.00
N ASP A 468 -17.98 5.89 18.15
CA ASP A 468 -18.75 5.16 19.18
C ASP A 468 -20.13 4.81 18.64
N MET A 469 -20.29 3.58 18.15
CA MET A 469 -21.54 3.11 17.54
C MET A 469 -22.67 2.95 18.57
N TYR A 470 -22.33 2.88 19.87
CA TYR A 470 -23.32 2.89 20.93
C TYR A 470 -23.94 4.29 21.03
N ALA A 471 -23.16 5.34 21.00
CA ALA A 471 -23.63 6.73 20.94
C ALA A 471 -24.50 6.98 19.69
N VAL A 472 -24.12 6.43 18.54
CA VAL A 472 -24.92 6.51 17.31
C VAL A 472 -26.31 5.87 17.51
N CYS A 473 -26.39 4.73 18.20
CA CYS A 473 -27.67 4.09 18.53
C CYS A 473 -28.47 4.85 19.60
N GLU A 474 -27.83 5.46 20.59
CA GLU A 474 -28.49 6.36 21.56
C GLU A 474 -29.16 7.56 20.86
N HIS A 475 -28.45 8.12 19.88
CA HIS A 475 -29.01 9.21 19.08
C HIS A 475 -30.19 8.72 18.23
N MET A 476 -30.00 7.64 17.49
CA MET A 476 -30.94 7.15 16.47
C MET A 476 -32.19 6.52 17.09
N PHE A 477 -32.07 5.67 18.10
CA PHE A 477 -33.13 4.89 18.70
C PHE A 477 -33.54 5.40 20.07
N GLY A 478 -32.63 5.96 20.84
CA GLY A 478 -32.89 6.56 22.14
C GLY A 478 -33.40 7.99 22.08
N GLY A 479 -33.34 8.64 20.91
CA GLY A 479 -33.77 10.03 20.70
C GLY A 479 -32.94 11.08 21.44
N VAL A 480 -31.71 10.74 21.81
CA VAL A 480 -30.79 11.63 22.53
C VAL A 480 -30.03 12.51 21.53
N ALA A 481 -30.25 13.82 21.60
CA ALA A 481 -29.62 14.75 20.66
C ALA A 481 -28.08 14.79 20.77
N ASN A 482 -27.55 14.71 21.96
CA ASN A 482 -26.12 14.65 22.27
C ASN A 482 -25.86 13.44 23.18
N PRO A 483 -25.70 12.24 22.63
CA PRO A 483 -25.60 10.99 23.39
C PRO A 483 -24.26 10.90 24.14
N ASP A 484 -24.27 10.38 25.35
CA ASP A 484 -23.04 10.16 26.15
C ASP A 484 -22.13 9.08 25.55
N GLY A 485 -22.72 8.04 24.98
CA GLY A 485 -22.00 6.88 24.45
C GLY A 485 -21.25 6.07 25.52
N LEU A 486 -20.28 5.32 25.08
CA LEU A 486 -19.42 4.51 25.96
C LEU A 486 -18.00 5.09 26.13
N LEU A 487 -17.65 6.14 25.38
CA LEU A 487 -16.32 6.74 25.38
C LEU A 487 -16.44 8.26 25.66
N ALA A 488 -15.76 8.72 26.70
CA ALA A 488 -15.64 10.15 27.01
C ALA A 488 -14.57 10.83 26.14
N ASP A 489 -14.49 12.17 26.24
CA ASP A 489 -13.37 12.92 25.66
C ASP A 489 -12.02 12.40 26.17
N GLY A 490 -11.05 12.25 25.27
CA GLY A 490 -9.73 11.69 25.60
C GLY A 490 -9.68 10.16 25.69
N GLU A 491 -10.79 9.46 25.45
CA GLU A 491 -10.90 8.00 25.51
C GLU A 491 -11.07 7.38 24.12
N VAL A 492 -10.47 6.20 23.96
CA VAL A 492 -10.65 5.32 22.79
C VAL A 492 -10.82 3.87 23.26
N TYR A 493 -11.33 3.02 22.39
CA TYR A 493 -11.32 1.58 22.64
C TYR A 493 -10.66 0.85 21.46
N CYS A 494 -9.61 0.07 21.74
CA CYS A 494 -9.00 -0.81 20.76
C CYS A 494 -8.71 -2.18 21.40
N GLY A 495 -9.56 -3.16 21.10
CA GLY A 495 -9.48 -4.53 21.64
C GLY A 495 -8.21 -5.29 21.25
N LEU A 496 -7.43 -4.79 20.29
CA LEU A 496 -6.12 -5.34 19.90
C LEU A 496 -5.05 -5.16 21.00
N PHE A 497 -5.25 -4.22 21.93
CA PHE A 497 -4.27 -3.81 22.94
C PHE A 497 -4.83 -3.81 24.37
N LYS A 498 -5.54 -4.89 24.76
CA LYS A 498 -6.23 -5.03 26.06
C LYS A 498 -5.36 -4.86 27.32
N ARG A 499 -4.04 -4.74 27.19
CA ARG A 499 -3.10 -4.55 28.31
C ARG A 499 -2.37 -3.22 28.27
N THR A 500 -2.73 -2.33 27.36
CA THR A 500 -2.07 -1.05 27.15
C THR A 500 -3.05 0.05 27.49
N GLU A 501 -2.71 0.90 28.47
CA GLU A 501 -3.58 1.96 28.98
C GLU A 501 -3.64 3.18 28.08
N LYS A 502 -2.53 3.52 27.38
CA LYS A 502 -2.45 4.67 26.48
C LYS A 502 -2.01 4.20 25.09
N LEU A 503 -2.66 4.73 24.09
CA LEU A 503 -2.35 4.47 22.67
C LEU A 503 -2.07 5.79 21.96
N ASP A 504 -1.09 5.79 21.06
CA ASP A 504 -0.95 6.88 20.11
C ASP A 504 -1.61 6.48 18.79
N CYS A 505 -2.60 7.26 18.36
CA CYS A 505 -3.35 7.06 17.13
C CYS A 505 -2.81 8.01 16.08
N VAL A 506 -2.37 7.47 14.93
CA VAL A 506 -1.83 8.27 13.84
C VAL A 506 -2.40 7.81 12.49
N ARG A 507 -2.61 8.76 11.59
CA ARG A 507 -3.10 8.50 10.24
C ARG A 507 -2.12 9.04 9.20
N SER A 508 -2.10 8.45 8.02
CA SER A 508 -1.33 8.95 6.88
C SER A 508 -2.27 9.61 5.85
N PRO A 509 -1.90 10.76 5.27
CA PRO A 509 -0.63 11.47 5.44
C PRO A 509 -0.52 12.19 6.79
N HIS A 510 0.65 12.12 7.43
CA HIS A 510 0.97 12.80 8.68
C HIS A 510 1.93 13.97 8.37
N LEU A 511 1.43 15.17 8.33
CA LEU A 511 2.16 16.35 7.83
C LEU A 511 2.47 17.37 8.91
N TYR A 512 1.49 17.65 9.77
CA TYR A 512 1.65 18.47 10.97
C TYR A 512 1.91 17.58 12.20
N LYS A 513 1.76 18.10 13.40
CA LYS A 513 1.80 17.36 14.65
C LYS A 513 0.42 16.73 14.90
N GLU A 514 0.24 15.54 14.41
CA GLU A 514 -1.06 14.84 14.32
C GLU A 514 -1.00 13.48 15.03
N HIS A 515 -0.30 13.43 16.18
CA HIS A 515 -0.35 12.31 17.11
C HIS A 515 -1.51 12.50 18.08
N ALA A 516 -2.35 11.52 18.25
CA ALA A 516 -3.47 11.55 19.17
C ALA A 516 -3.28 10.50 20.25
N VAL A 517 -2.61 10.87 21.34
CA VAL A 517 -2.45 9.99 22.50
C VAL A 517 -3.74 10.00 23.32
N ARG A 518 -4.33 8.80 23.50
CA ARG A 518 -5.62 8.61 24.18
C ARG A 518 -5.58 7.45 25.16
N LYS A 519 -6.43 7.53 26.21
CA LYS A 519 -6.65 6.42 27.15
C LYS A 519 -7.38 5.29 26.43
N ASN A 520 -6.85 4.08 26.52
CA ASN A 520 -7.47 2.90 25.93
C ASN A 520 -8.38 2.17 26.91
N MET A 521 -9.66 2.29 26.74
CA MET A 521 -10.66 1.69 27.63
C MET A 521 -10.77 0.17 27.50
N ALA A 522 -10.15 -0.45 26.50
CA ALA A 522 -10.03 -1.90 26.39
C ALA A 522 -9.09 -2.52 27.44
N ALA A 523 -8.29 -1.73 28.14
CA ALA A 523 -7.46 -2.19 29.26
C ALA A 523 -8.31 -2.53 30.50
N GLU A 524 -9.49 -1.96 30.61
CA GLU A 524 -10.45 -2.14 31.70
C GLU A 524 -11.64 -3.00 31.20
N ARG A 525 -11.86 -4.15 31.83
CA ARG A 525 -13.03 -4.98 31.47
C ARG A 525 -14.33 -4.24 31.85
N SER A 526 -15.22 -4.10 30.88
CA SER A 526 -16.47 -3.36 31.06
C SER A 526 -17.52 -3.77 30.02
N GLU A 527 -18.70 -3.13 30.08
CA GLU A 527 -19.75 -3.25 29.07
C GLU A 527 -19.24 -2.98 27.65
N ARG A 528 -18.20 -2.15 27.47
CA ARG A 528 -17.54 -1.85 26.19
C ARG A 528 -17.08 -3.11 25.46
N ASP A 529 -16.55 -4.12 26.16
CA ASP A 529 -16.07 -5.37 25.57
C ASP A 529 -17.18 -6.16 24.85
N ARG A 530 -18.44 -5.93 25.25
CA ARG A 530 -19.60 -6.55 24.63
C ARG A 530 -20.03 -5.84 23.35
N TRP A 531 -19.99 -4.51 23.36
CA TRP A 531 -20.48 -3.70 22.26
C TRP A 531 -19.40 -3.45 21.21
N PHE A 532 -18.15 -3.25 21.62
CA PHE A 532 -17.00 -3.04 20.75
C PHE A 532 -16.22 -4.34 20.54
N ASP A 533 -16.83 -5.29 19.85
CA ASP A 533 -16.34 -6.67 19.73
C ASP A 533 -15.46 -6.90 18.49
N THR A 534 -15.12 -5.86 17.76
CA THR A 534 -14.24 -5.93 16.58
C THR A 534 -12.81 -5.44 16.90
N LYS A 535 -11.94 -5.45 15.90
CA LYS A 535 -10.55 -5.02 16.05
C LYS A 535 -10.34 -3.55 15.69
N ALA A 536 -11.41 -2.80 15.42
CA ALA A 536 -11.35 -1.40 15.09
C ALA A 536 -10.83 -0.52 16.24
N LEU A 537 -10.40 0.67 15.90
CA LEU A 537 -10.23 1.78 16.83
C LEU A 537 -11.58 2.51 16.93
N TYR A 538 -12.27 2.35 18.04
CA TYR A 538 -13.46 3.13 18.36
C TYR A 538 -13.06 4.43 19.03
N ILE A 539 -13.60 5.54 18.56
CA ILE A 539 -13.31 6.89 19.04
C ILE A 539 -14.55 7.57 19.61
N SER A 540 -14.36 8.41 20.61
CA SER A 540 -15.44 9.18 21.23
C SER A 540 -16.08 10.18 20.25
N THR A 541 -17.39 10.36 20.36
CA THR A 541 -18.14 11.42 19.65
C THR A 541 -17.98 12.80 20.28
N HIS A 542 -17.29 12.88 21.43
CA HIS A 542 -17.00 14.13 22.16
C HIS A 542 -15.56 14.63 22.02
N ASP A 543 -14.71 13.89 21.31
CA ASP A 543 -13.28 14.17 21.17
C ASP A 543 -12.95 14.81 19.81
N LEU A 544 -11.95 15.67 19.80
CA LEU A 544 -11.39 16.28 18.59
C LEU A 544 -10.49 15.34 17.78
N ILE A 545 -10.38 14.06 18.17
CA ILE A 545 -9.43 13.10 17.56
C ILE A 545 -9.60 12.98 16.04
N SER A 546 -10.83 12.97 15.52
CA SER A 546 -11.05 12.90 14.06
C SER A 546 -10.52 14.13 13.32
N ARG A 547 -10.53 15.31 13.95
CA ARG A 547 -9.92 16.53 13.40
C ARG A 547 -8.40 16.50 13.49
N ILE A 548 -7.85 15.98 14.59
CA ILE A 548 -6.38 15.78 14.70
C ILE A 548 -5.91 14.83 13.61
N LEU A 549 -6.58 13.70 13.43
CA LEU A 549 -6.24 12.69 12.43
C LEU A 549 -6.66 13.08 11.00
N GLN A 550 -7.50 14.10 10.85
CA GLN A 550 -8.10 14.53 9.58
C GLN A 550 -8.75 13.35 8.85
N CYS A 551 -9.49 12.52 9.56
CA CYS A 551 -10.13 11.31 9.04
C CYS A 551 -11.64 11.48 8.86
N ASP A 552 -12.18 10.71 7.91
CA ASP A 552 -13.58 10.29 7.85
C ASP A 552 -13.70 8.80 8.20
N PHE A 553 -14.90 8.26 8.16
CA PHE A 553 -15.17 6.89 8.57
C PHE A 553 -15.51 5.96 7.38
N ASP A 554 -15.21 6.38 6.16
CA ASP A 554 -15.53 5.64 4.93
C ASP A 554 -14.58 4.45 4.64
N GLY A 555 -13.76 4.11 5.61
CA GLY A 555 -12.75 3.05 5.52
C GLY A 555 -11.33 3.52 5.85
N ASP A 556 -11.18 4.71 6.40
CA ASP A 556 -9.91 5.22 6.91
C ASP A 556 -9.35 4.32 8.01
N THR A 557 -8.04 4.21 8.04
CA THR A 557 -7.32 3.40 9.02
C THR A 557 -6.32 4.22 9.81
N SER A 558 -6.27 3.97 11.11
CA SER A 558 -5.21 4.48 12.00
C SER A 558 -4.13 3.42 12.20
N LEU A 559 -2.88 3.83 12.26
CA LEU A 559 -1.84 3.09 12.94
C LEU A 559 -1.99 3.37 14.44
N VAL A 560 -2.49 2.39 15.17
CA VAL A 560 -2.62 2.42 16.63
C VAL A 560 -1.33 1.87 17.23
N ILE A 561 -0.60 2.70 17.94
CA ILE A 561 0.71 2.39 18.53
C ILE A 561 0.57 2.20 20.04
N ALA A 562 1.04 1.04 20.51
CA ALA A 562 1.03 0.62 21.91
C ALA A 562 2.45 0.46 22.48
N ASP A 563 3.46 1.00 21.82
CA ASP A 563 4.85 1.00 22.28
C ASP A 563 5.05 2.13 23.29
N ASP A 564 5.27 1.81 24.56
CA ASP A 564 5.38 2.78 25.68
C ASP A 564 6.41 3.88 25.42
N THR A 565 7.52 3.57 24.75
CA THR A 565 8.54 4.58 24.44
C THR A 565 8.03 5.56 23.41
N PHE A 566 7.36 5.06 22.37
CA PHE A 566 6.79 5.90 21.31
C PHE A 566 5.66 6.78 21.86
N VAL A 567 4.73 6.19 22.62
CA VAL A 567 3.58 6.89 23.22
C VAL A 567 4.06 8.05 24.11
N ARG A 568 5.04 7.83 24.99
CA ARG A 568 5.61 8.90 25.84
C ARG A 568 6.26 10.03 25.03
N ILE A 569 6.96 9.68 23.95
CA ILE A 569 7.58 10.68 23.07
C ILE A 569 6.48 11.49 22.36
N ALA A 570 5.46 10.82 21.84
CA ALA A 570 4.33 11.47 21.19
C ALA A 570 3.59 12.40 22.15
N GLU A 571 3.24 11.94 23.34
CA GLU A 571 2.54 12.71 24.37
C GLU A 571 3.31 14.02 24.70
N ARG A 572 4.61 13.93 24.96
CA ARG A 572 5.48 15.07 25.21
C ARG A 572 5.54 16.06 24.03
N ASN A 573 5.63 15.55 22.79
CA ASN A 573 5.72 16.41 21.61
C ASN A 573 4.39 17.07 21.22
N MET A 574 3.26 16.55 21.71
CA MET A 574 1.92 17.04 21.41
C MET A 574 1.39 17.99 22.49
N GLU A 575 2.13 18.21 23.58
CA GLU A 575 1.73 19.15 24.62
C GLU A 575 1.48 20.55 24.04
N GLY A 576 0.28 21.11 24.29
CA GLY A 576 -0.14 22.41 23.78
C GLY A 576 -0.43 22.46 22.27
N ILE A 577 -0.41 21.33 21.56
CA ILE A 577 -0.78 21.25 20.15
C ILE A 577 -2.29 21.07 20.05
N VAL A 578 -2.90 21.86 19.17
CA VAL A 578 -4.33 21.80 18.86
C VAL A 578 -4.53 21.51 17.36
N PRO A 579 -5.68 20.95 16.96
CA PRO A 579 -5.94 20.67 15.54
C PRO A 579 -6.00 21.95 14.70
N LEU A 580 -5.63 21.82 13.43
CA LEU A 580 -5.81 22.88 12.43
C LEU A 580 -7.26 22.86 11.95
N PHE A 581 -7.87 24.04 11.82
CA PHE A 581 -9.20 24.19 11.29
C PHE A 581 -9.27 25.32 10.25
N TYR A 582 -9.92 25.06 9.14
CA TYR A 582 -10.16 25.99 8.03
C TYR A 582 -11.43 25.58 7.28
N ASN A 583 -12.10 26.56 6.68
CA ASN A 583 -13.33 26.33 5.92
C ASN A 583 -13.03 25.97 4.47
N MET A 584 -13.67 24.93 3.96
CA MET A 584 -13.62 24.55 2.55
C MET A 584 -14.95 24.79 1.86
N ALA A 585 -14.97 25.67 0.87
CA ALA A 585 -16.15 25.90 0.05
C ALA A 585 -16.45 24.68 -0.84
N LYS A 586 -17.72 24.43 -1.08
CA LYS A 586 -18.18 23.41 -2.04
C LYS A 586 -18.28 24.05 -3.44
N ALA A 587 -17.78 23.36 -4.48
CA ALA A 587 -17.98 23.80 -5.85
C ALA A 587 -19.45 23.76 -6.24
N PRO A 588 -19.93 24.71 -7.10
CA PRO A 588 -21.28 24.72 -7.57
C PRO A 588 -21.62 23.48 -8.41
N LYS A 589 -22.92 23.16 -8.48
CA LYS A 589 -23.44 22.16 -9.42
C LYS A 589 -23.35 22.71 -10.86
N SER A 590 -23.23 21.81 -11.82
CA SER A 590 -23.22 22.11 -13.26
C SER A 590 -24.05 21.09 -14.00
N ILE A 591 -24.70 21.52 -15.07
CA ILE A 591 -25.39 20.63 -16.01
C ILE A 591 -24.34 19.73 -16.68
N ILE A 592 -24.53 18.43 -16.63
CA ILE A 592 -23.58 17.44 -17.13
C ILE A 592 -23.69 17.33 -18.65
N THR A 593 -22.61 17.64 -19.32
CA THR A 593 -22.37 17.34 -20.73
C THR A 593 -20.96 16.75 -20.89
N LYS A 594 -20.69 16.09 -22.00
CA LYS A 594 -19.35 15.54 -22.27
C LYS A 594 -18.27 16.64 -22.19
N GLN A 595 -18.57 17.85 -22.67
CA GLN A 595 -17.66 19.00 -22.58
C GLN A 595 -17.39 19.41 -21.11
N VAL A 596 -18.44 19.57 -20.32
CA VAL A 596 -18.33 19.94 -18.89
C VAL A 596 -17.56 18.90 -18.08
N LEU A 597 -17.75 17.61 -18.38
CA LEU A 597 -16.97 16.54 -17.76
C LEU A 597 -15.48 16.65 -18.11
N PHE A 598 -15.17 16.90 -19.38
CA PHE A 598 -13.77 17.06 -19.80
C PHE A 598 -13.12 18.30 -19.20
N ASP A 599 -13.81 19.44 -19.18
CA ASP A 599 -13.32 20.69 -18.56
C ASP A 599 -13.06 20.50 -17.05
N GLY A 600 -13.93 19.78 -16.38
CA GLY A 600 -13.75 19.36 -14.98
C GLY A 600 -12.48 18.53 -14.78
N LEU A 601 -12.25 17.56 -15.67
CA LEU A 601 -11.03 16.73 -15.65
C LEU A 601 -9.77 17.57 -15.89
N VAL A 602 -9.76 18.46 -16.87
CA VAL A 602 -8.61 19.32 -17.17
C VAL A 602 -8.25 20.18 -15.96
N LYS A 603 -9.26 20.79 -15.32
CA LYS A 603 -9.06 21.55 -14.07
C LYS A 603 -8.44 20.66 -12.99
N ALA A 604 -8.99 19.46 -12.76
CA ALA A 604 -8.48 18.54 -11.77
C ALA A 604 -7.05 18.05 -12.08
N PHE A 605 -6.74 17.77 -13.35
CA PHE A 605 -5.40 17.36 -13.79
C PHE A 605 -4.33 18.44 -13.63
N THR A 606 -4.75 19.71 -13.62
CA THR A 606 -3.86 20.89 -13.48
C THR A 606 -3.86 21.48 -12.07
N GLY A 607 -4.71 20.97 -11.18
CA GLY A 607 -4.99 21.53 -9.85
C GLY A 607 -3.83 21.58 -8.86
N GLY A 608 -2.75 20.83 -9.09
CA GLY A 608 -1.54 20.88 -8.26
C GLY A 608 -0.97 19.51 -7.97
N ASN A 609 0.18 19.51 -7.29
CA ASN A 609 0.92 18.31 -6.95
C ASN A 609 1.07 18.20 -5.43
N ILE A 610 0.27 17.34 -4.80
CA ILE A 610 0.30 17.01 -3.36
C ILE A 610 1.73 16.68 -2.91
N GLY A 611 2.50 15.95 -3.74
CA GLY A 611 3.87 15.57 -3.41
C GLY A 611 4.83 16.75 -3.24
N LEU A 612 4.57 17.89 -3.87
CA LEU A 612 5.38 19.11 -3.68
C LEU A 612 5.17 19.68 -2.28
N TYR A 613 3.93 19.79 -1.81
CA TYR A 613 3.60 20.28 -0.47
C TYR A 613 4.18 19.37 0.61
N SER A 614 3.95 18.07 0.51
CA SER A 614 4.52 17.07 1.43
C SER A 614 6.06 17.10 1.46
N ASN A 615 6.72 17.30 0.31
CA ASN A 615 8.19 17.45 0.27
C ASN A 615 8.63 18.77 0.91
N SER A 616 7.91 19.86 0.70
CA SER A 616 8.19 21.18 1.31
C SER A 616 8.08 21.10 2.83
N ILE A 617 7.02 20.48 3.35
CA ILE A 617 6.83 20.25 4.79
C ILE A 617 7.98 19.39 5.34
N SER A 618 8.39 18.33 4.62
CA SER A 618 9.53 17.51 5.05
C SER A 618 10.86 18.28 5.06
N LYS A 619 11.07 19.25 4.17
CA LYS A 619 12.25 20.14 4.21
C LYS A 619 12.25 20.95 5.50
N ILE A 620 11.11 21.51 5.89
CA ILE A 620 10.97 22.34 7.10
C ILE A 620 11.24 21.50 8.36
N TRP A 621 10.56 20.36 8.53
CA TRP A 621 10.78 19.48 9.70
C TRP A 621 12.21 18.97 9.83
N ASN A 622 12.96 18.92 8.73
CA ASN A 622 14.33 18.43 8.69
C ASN A 622 15.37 19.53 8.41
N SER A 623 15.05 20.80 8.62
CA SER A 623 15.98 21.94 8.46
C SER A 623 17.08 22.00 9.53
N GLY A 624 16.92 21.28 10.64
CA GLY A 624 17.84 21.29 11.76
C GLY A 624 17.51 22.32 12.84
N SER A 625 16.65 23.32 12.55
CA SER A 625 16.14 24.30 13.51
C SER A 625 14.67 24.56 13.23
N ILE A 626 13.82 24.37 14.22
CA ILE A 626 12.37 24.56 14.11
C ILE A 626 12.01 25.84 14.86
N THR A 627 11.81 26.93 14.12
CA THR A 627 11.38 28.24 14.63
C THR A 627 9.85 28.35 14.58
N GLU A 628 9.28 29.41 15.20
CA GLU A 628 7.85 29.69 15.07
C GLU A 628 7.40 29.89 13.62
N ASP A 629 8.20 30.59 12.81
CA ASP A 629 7.90 30.80 11.38
C ASP A 629 7.99 29.50 10.59
N ALA A 630 8.87 28.56 10.99
CA ALA A 630 8.88 27.21 10.42
C ALA A 630 7.57 26.46 10.74
N ILE A 631 7.07 26.55 11.98
CA ILE A 631 5.79 25.95 12.39
C ILE A 631 4.61 26.59 11.66
N LYS A 632 4.56 27.91 11.55
CA LYS A 632 3.53 28.63 10.77
C LYS A 632 3.56 28.19 9.30
N SER A 633 4.75 28.10 8.71
CA SER A 633 4.90 27.62 7.32
C SER A 633 4.40 26.20 7.13
N VAL A 634 4.61 25.30 8.10
CA VAL A 634 4.04 23.94 8.05
C VAL A 634 2.52 23.99 8.09
N LYS A 635 1.91 24.79 8.98
CA LYS A 635 0.46 24.93 9.08
C LYS A 635 -0.14 25.43 7.77
N TRP A 636 0.39 26.49 7.17
CA TRP A 636 -0.04 27.01 5.88
C TRP A 636 0.08 25.98 4.76
N LEU A 637 1.20 25.26 4.69
CA LEU A 637 1.40 24.20 3.69
C LEU A 637 0.48 22.99 3.90
N CYS A 638 0.08 22.70 5.14
CA CYS A 638 -0.93 21.66 5.42
C CYS A 638 -2.31 22.10 4.93
N MET A 639 -2.72 23.33 5.18
CA MET A 639 -3.95 23.91 4.64
C MET A 639 -3.94 23.86 3.11
N ASP A 640 -2.92 24.41 2.46
CA ASP A 640 -2.78 24.40 1.00
C ASP A 640 -2.80 22.97 0.43
N ASN A 641 -2.13 22.02 1.09
CA ASN A 641 -2.11 20.62 0.68
C ASN A 641 -3.51 20.01 0.67
N ASN A 642 -4.32 20.30 1.67
CA ASN A 642 -5.68 19.80 1.77
C ASN A 642 -6.61 20.42 0.71
N PHE A 643 -6.46 21.72 0.44
CA PHE A 643 -7.14 22.34 -0.70
C PHE A 643 -6.74 21.72 -2.05
N VAL A 644 -5.49 21.30 -2.22
CA VAL A 644 -5.04 20.60 -3.43
C VAL A 644 -5.57 19.15 -3.47
N ILE A 645 -5.65 18.47 -2.32
CA ILE A 645 -6.26 17.13 -2.23
C ILE A 645 -7.72 17.18 -2.68
N ASP A 646 -8.46 18.16 -2.22
CA ASP A 646 -9.91 18.31 -2.51
C ASP A 646 -10.20 19.20 -3.72
N TYR A 647 -9.17 19.69 -4.43
CA TYR A 647 -9.35 20.58 -5.57
C TYR A 647 -10.29 20.02 -6.65
N ALA A 648 -10.24 18.73 -6.92
CA ALA A 648 -11.17 18.08 -7.85
C ALA A 648 -12.64 18.23 -7.44
N LYS A 649 -12.91 18.36 -6.13
CA LYS A 649 -14.28 18.49 -5.59
C LYS A 649 -14.67 19.96 -5.36
N THR A 650 -13.72 20.82 -5.02
CA THR A 650 -13.96 22.22 -4.63
C THR A 650 -13.74 23.19 -5.77
N LEU A 651 -12.83 22.86 -6.70
CA LEU A 651 -12.33 23.74 -7.78
C LEU A 651 -11.81 25.09 -7.25
N TYR A 652 -11.43 25.14 -5.99
CA TYR A 652 -10.90 26.31 -5.31
C TYR A 652 -9.52 25.99 -4.69
N LYS A 653 -8.61 26.93 -4.80
CA LYS A 653 -7.30 26.91 -4.19
C LYS A 653 -6.95 28.30 -3.66
N PRO A 654 -6.60 28.43 -2.37
CA PRO A 654 -6.18 29.69 -1.79
C PRO A 654 -4.91 30.21 -2.46
N GLN A 655 -4.73 31.52 -2.40
CA GLN A 655 -3.54 32.20 -2.88
C GLN A 655 -2.86 32.91 -1.73
N ALA A 656 -1.74 32.35 -1.29
CA ALA A 656 -0.98 32.96 -0.19
C ALA A 656 -0.55 34.39 -0.54
N PRO A 657 -0.67 35.35 0.38
CA PRO A 657 -0.11 36.70 0.29
C PRO A 657 1.41 36.67 0.06
N GLU A 658 1.97 37.70 -0.54
CA GLU A 658 3.40 37.73 -0.90
C GLU A 658 4.34 37.64 0.32
N ASN A 659 3.97 38.24 1.44
CA ASN A 659 4.72 38.11 2.70
C ASN A 659 4.73 36.68 3.23
N VAL A 660 3.61 35.96 3.14
CA VAL A 660 3.50 34.53 3.53
C VAL A 660 4.32 33.65 2.58
N LYS A 661 4.22 33.90 1.27
CA LYS A 661 5.05 33.21 0.26
C LYS A 661 6.53 33.36 0.54
N ALA A 662 6.98 34.57 0.82
CA ALA A 662 8.39 34.85 1.13
C ALA A 662 8.89 34.06 2.34
N VAL A 663 8.09 33.96 3.40
CA VAL A 663 8.42 33.15 4.59
C VAL A 663 8.51 31.65 4.22
N ILE A 664 7.52 31.12 3.50
CA ILE A 664 7.51 29.71 3.06
C ILE A 664 8.72 29.43 2.15
N GLU A 665 9.01 30.29 1.20
CA GLU A 665 10.15 30.15 0.28
C GLU A 665 11.49 30.15 1.00
N GLY A 666 11.63 30.93 2.07
CA GLY A 666 12.82 30.93 2.93
C GLY A 666 13.20 29.53 3.43
N PHE A 667 12.22 28.67 3.68
CA PHE A 667 12.45 27.30 4.10
C PHE A 667 12.45 26.28 2.93
N THR A 668 11.62 26.52 1.92
CA THR A 668 11.37 25.51 0.88
C THR A 668 12.32 25.60 -0.32
N ASN A 669 13.12 26.67 -0.45
CA ASN A 669 14.20 26.77 -1.42
C ASN A 669 15.40 25.85 -1.09
N ALA A 670 15.49 25.31 0.13
CA ALA A 670 16.46 24.31 0.52
C ALA A 670 16.33 23.03 -0.34
N LYS A 671 17.39 22.21 -0.39
CA LYS A 671 17.34 20.90 -1.01
C LYS A 671 16.46 19.93 -0.18
N LEU A 672 16.23 18.76 -0.72
CA LEU A 672 15.46 17.72 -0.03
C LEU A 672 16.21 17.19 1.21
N PRO A 673 15.52 16.65 2.23
CA PRO A 673 16.17 16.03 3.38
C PRO A 673 17.11 14.88 2.97
N HIS A 674 18.24 14.72 3.67
CA HIS A 674 19.25 13.72 3.32
C HIS A 674 18.70 12.28 3.24
N PHE A 675 17.82 11.90 4.15
CA PHE A 675 17.25 10.55 4.16
C PHE A 675 16.40 10.21 2.93
N PHE A 676 16.06 11.19 2.07
CA PHE A 676 15.38 10.92 0.79
C PHE A 676 16.25 10.17 -0.21
N VAL A 677 17.56 10.10 0.01
CA VAL A 677 18.44 9.14 -0.70
C VAL A 677 17.92 7.72 -0.52
N TYR A 678 17.40 7.38 0.67
CA TYR A 678 16.91 6.05 1.00
C TYR A 678 15.39 5.92 0.86
N ALA A 679 14.64 6.99 1.17
CA ALA A 679 13.17 6.97 1.19
C ALA A 679 12.55 7.11 -0.21
N LYS A 680 13.22 7.82 -1.13
CA LYS A 680 12.70 8.20 -2.45
C LYS A 680 13.74 8.07 -3.57
N ASP A 681 14.80 7.31 -3.37
CA ASP A 681 15.89 7.06 -4.32
C ASP A 681 16.43 8.35 -4.97
N LYS A 682 16.54 9.44 -4.17
CA LYS A 682 17.04 10.70 -4.67
C LYS A 682 18.56 10.69 -4.75
N PRO A 683 19.14 11.28 -5.83
CA PRO A 683 20.58 11.39 -5.94
C PRO A 683 21.16 12.32 -4.86
N GLU A 684 22.38 12.02 -4.37
CA GLU A 684 23.03 12.76 -3.27
C GLU A 684 23.17 14.25 -3.54
N GLU A 685 23.35 14.66 -4.77
CA GLU A 685 23.43 16.08 -5.16
C GLU A 685 22.12 16.85 -5.00
N SER A 686 20.97 16.16 -4.94
CA SER A 686 19.63 16.75 -4.79
C SER A 686 19.17 16.89 -3.33
N VAL A 687 19.94 16.37 -2.40
CA VAL A 687 19.62 16.40 -0.97
C VAL A 687 20.60 17.28 -0.18
N GLU A 688 20.17 17.74 1.00
CA GLU A 688 21.03 18.45 1.95
C GLU A 688 22.07 17.52 2.57
N LEU A 689 23.11 18.12 3.15
CA LEU A 689 24.02 17.37 4.01
C LEU A 689 23.27 16.82 5.23
N ARG A 690 23.70 15.65 5.68
CA ARG A 690 23.07 15.01 6.82
C ARG A 690 23.23 15.86 8.10
N ASN A 691 22.13 16.23 8.70
CA ASN A 691 22.04 17.01 9.92
C ASN A 691 21.54 16.18 11.12
N SER A 692 21.27 16.83 12.25
CA SER A 692 20.81 16.23 13.50
C SER A 692 19.29 16.06 13.63
N SER A 693 18.52 16.28 12.55
CA SER A 693 17.07 16.04 12.58
C SER A 693 16.74 14.58 12.90
N CYS A 694 15.56 14.34 13.47
CA CYS A 694 15.15 13.05 14.00
C CYS A 694 15.47 11.89 13.04
N VAL A 695 14.96 11.95 11.81
CA VAL A 695 15.12 10.86 10.84
C VAL A 695 16.57 10.71 10.37
N ASN A 696 17.28 11.80 10.13
CA ASN A 696 18.67 11.77 9.68
C ASN A 696 19.63 11.12 10.69
N ARG A 697 19.31 11.17 12.00
CA ARG A 697 20.12 10.52 13.06
C ARG A 697 20.08 9.00 12.96
N LEU A 698 19.00 8.41 12.46
CA LEU A 698 18.84 6.95 12.36
C LEU A 698 19.97 6.29 11.57
N ARG A 699 20.49 6.95 10.53
CA ARG A 699 21.63 6.42 9.74
C ARG A 699 22.89 6.24 10.57
N SER A 700 23.09 7.06 11.60
CA SER A 700 24.23 6.94 12.52
C SER A 700 23.99 5.93 13.64
N LEU A 701 22.73 5.85 14.11
CA LEU A 701 22.34 5.00 15.23
C LEU A 701 22.13 3.54 14.79
N ILE A 702 21.80 3.31 13.52
CA ILE A 702 21.61 1.96 12.95
C ILE A 702 22.78 1.65 12.01
N PRO A 703 23.85 1.03 12.51
CA PRO A 703 25.04 0.76 11.71
C PRO A 703 24.77 -0.33 10.68
N ARG A 704 25.35 -0.18 9.49
CA ARG A 704 25.40 -1.24 8.49
C ARG A 704 26.24 -2.40 9.01
N LYS A 705 25.66 -3.59 8.99
CA LYS A 705 26.36 -4.81 9.42
C LYS A 705 26.68 -5.69 8.21
N ASN A 706 27.94 -6.00 8.00
CA ASN A 706 28.34 -7.06 7.09
C ASN A 706 28.13 -8.41 7.80
N LEU A 707 27.00 -9.04 7.54
CA LEU A 707 26.64 -10.31 8.15
C LEU A 707 26.96 -11.46 7.19
N ARG A 708 27.61 -12.48 7.70
CA ARG A 708 27.80 -13.74 6.98
C ARG A 708 26.58 -14.63 7.30
N LEU A 709 25.85 -15.03 6.27
CA LEU A 709 24.72 -15.95 6.42
C LEU A 709 25.23 -17.30 6.92
N ARG A 710 24.59 -17.82 7.96
CA ARG A 710 24.83 -19.14 8.54
C ARG A 710 23.50 -19.87 8.56
N PHE A 711 23.53 -21.16 8.33
CA PHE A 711 22.35 -22.02 8.30
C PHE A 711 22.47 -23.10 9.39
N PRO A 712 22.38 -22.71 10.68
CA PRO A 712 22.44 -23.67 11.75
C PRO A 712 21.21 -24.58 11.75
N MET A 713 21.38 -25.83 12.13
CA MET A 713 20.32 -26.82 12.30
C MET A 713 19.58 -27.21 11.00
N MET A 714 20.15 -26.95 9.83
CA MET A 714 19.64 -27.42 8.53
C MET A 714 20.61 -28.38 7.87
N ASP A 715 20.07 -29.37 7.18
CA ASP A 715 20.87 -30.21 6.30
C ASP A 715 21.35 -29.43 5.07
N ASN A 716 22.28 -30.00 4.32
CA ASN A 716 22.73 -29.40 3.09
C ASN A 716 21.61 -29.40 2.06
N PHE A 717 21.42 -28.25 1.39
CA PHE A 717 20.48 -28.15 0.29
C PHE A 717 20.75 -29.20 -0.79
N ASN A 718 19.74 -30.00 -1.12
CA ASN A 718 19.81 -31.01 -2.14
C ASN A 718 18.78 -30.70 -3.24
N TYR A 719 19.25 -30.24 -4.40
CA TYR A 719 18.38 -29.88 -5.54
C TYR A 719 17.52 -31.05 -6.05
N LYS A 720 17.92 -32.31 -5.82
CA LYS A 720 17.16 -33.50 -6.23
C LYS A 720 15.80 -33.61 -5.56
N VAL A 721 15.62 -32.93 -4.42
CA VAL A 721 14.30 -32.84 -3.74
C VAL A 721 13.26 -32.11 -4.61
N LEU A 722 13.72 -31.22 -5.48
CA LEU A 722 12.88 -30.41 -6.36
C LEU A 722 12.51 -31.13 -7.66
N MET A 723 12.98 -32.36 -7.87
CA MET A 723 12.85 -33.10 -9.14
C MET A 723 12.01 -34.35 -8.99
N ASN A 724 11.29 -34.70 -10.04
CA ASN A 724 10.62 -35.99 -10.19
C ASN A 724 11.65 -37.09 -10.52
N ASN A 725 12.47 -36.88 -11.56
CA ASN A 725 13.51 -37.79 -12.01
C ASN A 725 14.92 -37.14 -11.88
N PRO A 726 15.67 -37.41 -10.80
CA PRO A 726 17.01 -36.85 -10.62
C PRO A 726 18.05 -37.27 -11.65
N ASN A 727 17.80 -38.37 -12.38
CA ASN A 727 18.71 -38.94 -13.38
C ASN A 727 18.47 -38.47 -14.80
N ILE A 728 17.47 -37.59 -15.02
CA ILE A 728 17.12 -37.07 -16.33
C ILE A 728 18.34 -36.51 -17.07
N GLU A 729 18.46 -36.82 -18.36
CA GLU A 729 19.44 -36.16 -19.22
C GLU A 729 18.92 -34.81 -19.69
N ILE A 730 19.81 -33.83 -19.78
CA ILE A 730 19.44 -32.46 -20.15
C ILE A 730 19.49 -32.35 -21.68
N ASP A 731 18.33 -32.07 -22.28
CA ASP A 731 18.29 -31.60 -23.65
C ASP A 731 18.70 -30.13 -23.73
N LYS A 732 19.74 -29.84 -24.48
CA LYS A 732 20.27 -28.48 -24.67
C LYS A 732 19.30 -27.58 -25.43
N GLU A 733 18.41 -28.15 -26.22
CA GLU A 733 17.41 -27.40 -26.95
C GLU A 733 16.33 -26.84 -26.02
N VAL A 734 15.86 -27.63 -25.06
CA VAL A 734 14.94 -27.19 -23.99
C VAL A 734 15.51 -26.00 -23.21
N ILE A 735 16.79 -26.09 -22.83
CA ILE A 735 17.46 -25.01 -22.10
C ILE A 735 17.58 -23.74 -22.97
N ARG A 736 17.99 -23.89 -24.23
CA ARG A 736 18.16 -22.76 -25.17
C ARG A 736 16.84 -22.03 -25.41
N ASN A 737 15.76 -22.77 -25.64
CA ASN A 737 14.45 -22.20 -25.89
C ASN A 737 13.92 -21.47 -24.66
N TYR A 738 14.03 -22.08 -23.49
CA TYR A 738 13.65 -21.39 -22.23
C TYR A 738 14.45 -20.10 -22.00
N GLU A 739 15.78 -20.12 -22.15
CA GLU A 739 16.62 -18.92 -22.01
C GLU A 739 16.27 -17.85 -23.05
N ALA A 740 15.98 -18.22 -24.29
CA ALA A 740 15.58 -17.28 -25.34
C ALA A 740 14.24 -16.59 -24.98
N LEU A 741 13.25 -17.34 -24.52
CA LEU A 741 11.96 -16.81 -24.07
C LEU A 741 12.10 -15.85 -22.88
N VAL A 742 12.94 -16.20 -21.88
CA VAL A 742 13.21 -15.34 -20.73
C VAL A 742 13.91 -14.05 -21.13
N VAL A 743 14.88 -14.13 -22.05
CA VAL A 743 15.59 -12.94 -22.56
C VAL A 743 14.64 -12.05 -23.36
N TYR A 744 13.79 -12.64 -24.21
CA TYR A 744 12.78 -11.89 -24.96
C TYR A 744 11.81 -11.16 -24.02
N ALA A 745 11.25 -11.86 -23.03
CA ALA A 745 10.35 -11.27 -22.03
C ALA A 745 11.04 -10.12 -21.26
N SER A 746 12.27 -10.33 -20.81
CA SER A 746 13.04 -9.29 -20.12
C SER A 746 13.31 -8.06 -21.00
N GLY A 747 13.50 -8.25 -22.31
CA GLY A 747 13.68 -7.16 -23.28
C GLY A 747 12.41 -6.32 -23.46
N VAL A 748 11.25 -6.95 -23.41
CA VAL A 748 9.95 -6.28 -23.50
C VAL A 748 9.70 -5.43 -22.25
N LEU A 749 10.04 -5.96 -21.08
CA LEU A 749 9.79 -5.30 -19.77
C LEU A 749 10.50 -3.97 -19.56
N THR A 750 11.63 -3.75 -20.22
CA THR A 750 12.36 -2.47 -20.07
C THR A 750 11.56 -1.24 -20.51
N ASN A 751 10.42 -1.44 -21.17
CA ASN A 751 9.55 -0.37 -21.67
C ASN A 751 8.08 -0.54 -21.16
N ALA A 752 7.82 -1.45 -20.22
CA ALA A 752 6.48 -1.70 -19.71
C ALA A 752 6.09 -0.66 -18.64
N ASP A 753 4.83 -0.22 -18.64
CA ASP A 753 4.27 0.66 -17.61
C ASP A 753 3.88 -0.12 -16.33
N ASP A 754 3.45 -1.36 -16.50
CA ASP A 754 3.16 -2.29 -15.40
C ASP A 754 3.98 -3.58 -15.59
N GLU A 755 5.18 -3.60 -15.01
CA GLU A 755 6.08 -4.74 -15.11
C GLU A 755 5.45 -6.03 -14.56
N ALA A 756 4.62 -5.94 -13.52
CA ALA A 756 4.02 -7.12 -12.89
C ALA A 756 3.00 -7.78 -13.81
N ALA A 757 2.11 -7.01 -14.45
CA ALA A 757 1.12 -7.51 -15.39
C ALA A 757 1.77 -8.15 -16.62
N VAL A 758 2.80 -7.50 -17.16
CA VAL A 758 3.55 -7.99 -18.31
C VAL A 758 4.28 -9.29 -17.97
N TRP A 759 4.92 -9.38 -16.79
CA TRP A 759 5.55 -10.62 -16.33
C TRP A 759 4.53 -11.75 -16.18
N PHE A 760 3.39 -11.49 -15.57
CA PHE A 760 2.35 -12.50 -15.40
C PHE A 760 1.88 -13.07 -16.74
N TYR A 761 1.66 -12.23 -17.74
CA TYR A 761 1.36 -12.64 -19.11
C TYR A 761 2.48 -13.53 -19.68
N TYR A 762 3.73 -13.13 -19.52
CA TYR A 762 4.86 -13.89 -20.08
C TYR A 762 5.13 -15.20 -19.35
N TYR A 763 4.84 -15.33 -18.09
CA TYR A 763 4.97 -16.62 -17.38
C TYR A 763 4.07 -17.68 -18.02
N SER A 764 2.81 -17.34 -18.26
CA SER A 764 1.86 -18.22 -18.95
C SER A 764 2.32 -18.52 -20.40
N LYS A 765 2.80 -17.50 -21.12
CA LYS A 765 3.31 -17.68 -22.48
C LYS A 765 4.54 -18.59 -22.52
N ILE A 766 5.52 -18.37 -21.63
CA ILE A 766 6.72 -19.22 -21.53
C ILE A 766 6.30 -20.67 -21.21
N LYS A 767 5.36 -20.89 -20.30
CA LYS A 767 4.86 -22.22 -19.95
C LYS A 767 4.27 -22.91 -21.19
N ASN A 768 3.37 -22.26 -21.91
CA ASN A 768 2.73 -22.80 -23.09
C ASN A 768 3.71 -23.11 -24.24
N GLU A 769 4.64 -22.20 -24.50
CA GLU A 769 5.69 -22.42 -25.54
C GLU A 769 6.62 -23.59 -25.18
N MET A 770 6.99 -23.75 -23.91
CA MET A 770 7.80 -24.87 -23.47
C MET A 770 7.05 -26.20 -23.59
N LEU A 771 5.76 -26.23 -23.24
CA LEU A 771 4.91 -27.42 -23.36
C LEU A 771 4.69 -27.82 -24.83
N SER A 772 4.67 -26.87 -25.77
CA SER A 772 4.55 -27.15 -27.21
C SER A 772 5.75 -27.89 -27.82
N MET A 773 6.86 -28.02 -27.09
CA MET A 773 8.03 -28.79 -27.51
C MET A 773 7.81 -30.31 -27.48
N GLY A 774 6.68 -30.78 -26.93
CA GLY A 774 6.32 -32.21 -26.94
C GLY A 774 6.95 -33.06 -25.83
N TYR A 775 7.65 -32.45 -24.89
CA TYR A 775 8.13 -33.12 -23.66
C TYR A 775 7.04 -33.13 -22.59
N PRO A 776 7.00 -34.15 -21.70
CA PRO A 776 6.20 -34.09 -20.49
C PRO A 776 6.61 -32.90 -19.64
N GLU A 777 5.65 -32.20 -19.03
CA GLU A 777 5.91 -31.03 -18.20
C GLU A 777 6.89 -31.34 -17.06
N SER A 778 6.76 -32.52 -16.43
CA SER A 778 7.69 -32.99 -15.39
C SER A 778 9.13 -33.04 -15.87
N ASP A 779 9.35 -33.48 -17.11
CA ASP A 779 10.69 -33.65 -17.69
C ASP A 779 11.32 -32.29 -18.01
N ILE A 780 10.54 -31.36 -18.56
CA ILE A 780 10.96 -29.97 -18.78
C ILE A 780 11.42 -29.36 -17.44
N VAL A 781 10.61 -29.50 -16.39
CA VAL A 781 10.92 -28.97 -15.06
C VAL A 781 12.19 -29.61 -14.50
N ASP A 782 12.34 -30.91 -14.61
CA ASP A 782 13.52 -31.64 -14.11
C ASP A 782 14.81 -31.21 -14.84
N MET A 783 14.77 -31.07 -16.17
CA MET A 783 15.90 -30.53 -16.95
C MET A 783 16.26 -29.10 -16.52
N LEU A 784 15.28 -28.20 -16.32
CA LEU A 784 15.48 -26.83 -15.88
C LEU A 784 16.00 -26.78 -14.44
N VAL A 785 15.46 -27.56 -13.53
CA VAL A 785 15.94 -27.64 -12.14
C VAL A 785 17.38 -28.14 -12.10
N LYS A 786 17.69 -29.24 -12.78
CA LYS A 786 19.06 -29.79 -12.87
C LYS A 786 20.03 -28.76 -13.42
N TYR A 787 19.64 -28.03 -14.47
CA TYR A 787 20.47 -26.99 -15.07
C TYR A 787 20.68 -25.80 -14.14
N TYR A 788 19.61 -25.18 -13.63
CA TYR A 788 19.68 -23.93 -12.87
C TYR A 788 20.18 -24.12 -11.43
N PHE A 789 19.89 -25.24 -10.77
CA PHE A 789 20.30 -25.48 -9.38
C PHE A 789 21.62 -26.20 -9.25
N HIS A 790 21.94 -27.14 -10.15
CA HIS A 790 23.17 -27.97 -10.05
C HIS A 790 24.27 -27.49 -10.98
N LEU A 791 24.05 -27.43 -12.29
CA LEU A 791 25.12 -27.11 -13.24
C LEU A 791 25.50 -25.64 -13.19
N ARG A 792 24.54 -24.75 -13.38
CA ARG A 792 24.78 -23.29 -13.43
C ARG A 792 24.83 -22.63 -12.06
N LYS A 793 24.20 -23.19 -11.04
CA LYS A 793 24.01 -22.61 -9.71
C LYS A 793 23.56 -21.13 -9.77
N SER A 794 22.56 -20.89 -10.63
CA SER A 794 22.12 -19.54 -10.97
C SER A 794 21.60 -18.77 -9.76
N LYS A 795 21.91 -17.47 -9.70
CA LYS A 795 21.28 -16.51 -8.78
C LYS A 795 19.98 -15.90 -9.32
N ARG A 796 19.54 -16.29 -10.53
CA ARG A 796 18.33 -15.79 -11.19
C ARG A 796 17.42 -16.97 -11.49
N LYS A 797 16.41 -17.16 -10.65
CA LYS A 797 15.44 -18.25 -10.73
C LYS A 797 13.97 -17.78 -10.59
N VAL A 798 13.75 -16.46 -10.56
CA VAL A 798 12.39 -15.91 -10.36
C VAL A 798 11.41 -16.40 -11.45
N THR A 799 11.84 -16.39 -12.71
CA THR A 799 10.99 -16.87 -13.82
C THR A 799 10.67 -18.35 -13.68
N LEU A 800 11.65 -19.19 -13.31
CA LEU A 800 11.43 -20.62 -13.11
C LEU A 800 10.38 -20.88 -12.00
N TRP A 801 10.47 -20.16 -10.87
CA TRP A 801 9.51 -20.29 -9.80
C TRP A 801 8.11 -19.81 -10.17
N ASN A 802 8.00 -18.74 -10.96
CA ASN A 802 6.69 -18.22 -11.38
C ASN A 802 6.07 -18.97 -12.56
N THR A 803 6.89 -19.72 -13.33
CA THR A 803 6.40 -20.49 -14.49
C THR A 803 6.06 -21.94 -14.13
N PHE A 804 6.93 -22.58 -13.32
CA PHE A 804 6.87 -24.02 -13.03
C PHE A 804 6.96 -24.33 -11.53
N GLY A 805 6.75 -23.32 -10.68
CA GLY A 805 6.89 -23.49 -9.24
C GLY A 805 5.89 -24.45 -8.62
N ASP A 806 4.70 -24.54 -9.19
CA ASP A 806 3.66 -25.50 -8.83
C ASP A 806 4.17 -26.94 -8.90
N ILE A 807 4.75 -27.32 -10.04
CA ILE A 807 5.32 -28.67 -10.26
C ILE A 807 6.52 -28.93 -9.31
N ILE A 808 7.35 -27.89 -9.10
CA ILE A 808 8.49 -28.00 -8.15
C ILE A 808 7.97 -28.25 -6.74
N VAL A 809 6.92 -27.57 -6.30
CA VAL A 809 6.29 -27.79 -4.99
C VAL A 809 5.72 -29.19 -4.86
N ASP A 810 5.04 -29.70 -5.87
CA ASP A 810 4.52 -31.06 -5.88
C ASP A 810 5.63 -32.11 -5.82
N ASN A 811 6.74 -31.88 -6.52
CA ASN A 811 7.95 -32.70 -6.40
C ASN A 811 8.51 -32.69 -5.00
N ILE A 812 8.59 -31.51 -4.35
CA ILE A 812 9.05 -31.37 -2.96
C ILE A 812 8.15 -32.19 -2.03
N LYS A 813 6.81 -32.00 -2.08
CA LYS A 813 5.85 -32.75 -1.27
C LYS A 813 6.07 -34.25 -1.38
N ARG A 814 6.04 -34.77 -2.59
CA ARG A 814 6.23 -36.20 -2.86
C ARG A 814 7.59 -36.73 -2.35
N ASN A 815 8.68 -36.01 -2.63
CA ASN A 815 10.00 -36.45 -2.22
C ASN A 815 10.22 -36.36 -0.70
N LEU A 816 9.62 -35.39 -0.03
CA LEU A 816 9.70 -35.28 1.43
C LEU A 816 8.91 -36.37 2.13
N ASP A 817 7.76 -36.79 1.59
CA ASP A 817 6.95 -37.86 2.18
C ASP A 817 7.56 -39.24 1.96
N THR A 818 8.25 -39.45 0.84
CA THR A 818 8.80 -40.77 0.47
C THR A 818 10.29 -40.96 0.81
N LYS A 819 11.08 -39.87 0.89
CA LYS A 819 12.55 -39.96 0.98
C LYS A 819 13.14 -39.29 2.22
N PHE A 820 12.33 -38.65 3.03
CA PHE A 820 12.81 -37.94 4.21
C PHE A 820 12.10 -38.41 5.50
N THR A 821 12.85 -38.43 6.58
CA THR A 821 12.33 -38.67 7.93
C THR A 821 13.00 -37.72 8.92
N THR A 822 12.50 -37.70 10.14
CA THR A 822 13.05 -36.88 11.22
C THR A 822 13.97 -37.72 12.12
N CYS A 823 15.16 -37.23 12.38
CA CYS A 823 16.12 -37.88 13.25
C CYS A 823 15.55 -37.98 14.67
N LYS A 824 15.46 -39.19 15.19
CA LYS A 824 14.93 -39.46 16.54
C LYS A 824 15.78 -38.86 17.68
N HIS A 825 17.05 -38.56 17.39
CA HIS A 825 17.97 -38.01 18.37
C HIS A 825 18.04 -36.48 18.39
N CYS A 826 18.14 -35.83 17.23
CA CYS A 826 18.36 -34.38 17.14
C CYS A 826 17.22 -33.60 16.50
N GLY A 827 16.12 -34.25 16.08
CA GLY A 827 14.99 -33.63 15.43
C GLY A 827 15.25 -33.10 14.03
N ARG A 828 16.42 -33.29 13.44
CA ARG A 828 16.72 -32.86 12.07
C ARG A 828 16.02 -33.72 11.06
N ARG A 829 15.50 -33.11 10.01
CA ARG A 829 15.02 -33.78 8.81
C ARG A 829 16.20 -34.26 7.98
N TYR A 830 16.21 -35.51 7.57
CA TYR A 830 17.29 -36.08 6.74
C TYR A 830 16.71 -37.05 5.71
N MET A 831 17.47 -37.23 4.62
CA MET A 831 17.08 -38.18 3.58
C MET A 831 17.26 -39.60 4.08
N VAL A 832 16.24 -40.44 3.99
CA VAL A 832 16.30 -41.87 4.27
C VAL A 832 17.19 -42.51 3.19
N LYS A 833 18.39 -42.94 3.57
CA LYS A 833 19.18 -43.84 2.81
C LYS A 833 19.07 -45.17 3.54
N ASP A 834 18.56 -46.21 2.96
CA ASP A 834 18.48 -47.64 3.34
C ASP A 834 18.94 -48.00 4.75
N ASP A 835 18.55 -47.27 5.78
CA ASP A 835 19.08 -47.42 7.11
C ASP A 835 17.97 -47.26 8.18
N GLU A 836 17.77 -48.34 8.87
CA GLU A 836 16.67 -48.58 9.77
C GLU A 836 16.72 -47.88 11.13
N ASN A 837 17.82 -47.16 11.42
CA ASN A 837 18.05 -46.68 12.79
C ASN A 837 17.35 -45.35 13.15
N GLY A 838 16.76 -44.65 12.19
CA GLY A 838 16.05 -43.37 12.43
C GLY A 838 16.96 -42.22 12.89
N LEU A 839 18.26 -42.26 12.56
CA LEU A 839 19.25 -41.26 12.90
C LEU A 839 19.90 -40.60 11.67
N CYS A 840 20.08 -39.27 11.70
CA CYS A 840 20.76 -38.54 10.64
C CYS A 840 22.27 -38.92 10.58
N SER A 841 22.91 -38.59 9.46
CA SER A 841 24.31 -38.94 9.22
C SER A 841 25.29 -38.40 10.27
N GLU A 842 25.02 -37.28 10.89
CA GLU A 842 25.82 -36.70 11.97
C GLU A 842 25.63 -37.47 13.29
N CYS A 843 24.38 -37.77 13.65
CA CYS A 843 24.09 -38.53 14.85
C CYS A 843 24.57 -39.99 14.78
N ARG A 844 24.74 -40.55 13.56
CA ARG A 844 25.33 -41.86 13.34
C ARG A 844 26.84 -41.91 13.52
N LYS A 845 27.52 -40.81 13.21
CA LYS A 845 29.00 -40.71 13.39
C LYS A 845 29.41 -40.58 14.85
N THR A 846 28.51 -40.29 15.75
CA THR A 846 28.76 -40.14 17.18
C THR A 846 28.72 -41.53 17.84
N PRO A 847 29.78 -42.01 18.50
CA PRO A 847 29.79 -43.30 19.14
C PRO A 847 28.63 -43.49 20.12
N PRO A 848 28.12 -44.73 20.29
CA PRO A 848 26.99 -45.00 21.21
C PRO A 848 27.30 -44.57 22.65
N GLU A 849 28.53 -44.67 23.08
CA GLU A 849 29.03 -44.31 24.41
C GLU A 849 28.97 -42.80 24.70
N MET A 850 28.96 -41.94 23.68
CA MET A 850 28.77 -40.51 23.82
C MET A 850 27.29 -40.05 23.74
N LYS A 851 26.35 -40.95 23.48
CA LYS A 851 24.92 -40.65 23.31
C LYS A 851 24.14 -40.67 24.60
N VAL A 852 24.68 -41.19 25.68
CA VAL A 852 24.03 -41.30 26.97
C VAL A 852 24.53 -40.18 27.86
N GLY A 853 23.73 -39.15 28.00
CA GLY A 853 23.90 -38.21 29.09
C GLY A 853 23.85 -36.74 28.72
N TYR A 854 22.68 -36.25 28.44
CA TYR A 854 22.38 -34.85 28.63
C TYR A 854 21.79 -34.63 30.03
N ARG A 855 22.30 -33.61 30.72
CA ARG A 855 21.64 -33.07 31.89
C ARG A 855 20.97 -31.76 31.51
N ILE A 856 19.81 -31.53 32.12
CA ILE A 856 19.14 -30.22 31.99
C ILE A 856 19.85 -29.29 32.97
N MET A 857 20.27 -28.13 32.47
CA MET A 857 20.83 -27.07 33.28
C MET A 857 20.05 -25.80 33.01
N VAL A 858 19.79 -25.05 34.06
CA VAL A 858 19.13 -23.75 33.97
C VAL A 858 20.19 -22.71 33.57
N CYS A 859 19.94 -21.97 32.53
CA CYS A 859 20.84 -20.87 32.11
C CYS A 859 20.94 -19.80 33.20
N GLN A 860 22.13 -19.49 33.61
CA GLN A 860 22.42 -18.54 34.70
C GLN A 860 21.86 -17.15 34.48
N ASP A 861 21.73 -16.70 33.20
CA ASP A 861 21.35 -15.32 32.90
C ASP A 861 19.87 -15.19 32.50
N CYS A 862 19.26 -16.19 31.85
CA CYS A 862 17.87 -16.08 31.35
C CYS A 862 16.92 -17.13 31.94
N GLY A 863 17.37 -18.02 32.81
CA GLY A 863 16.53 -19.02 33.46
C GLY A 863 15.98 -20.13 32.54
N ARG A 864 16.39 -20.22 31.26
CA ARG A 864 15.92 -21.28 30.35
C ARG A 864 16.64 -22.60 30.62
N ASP A 865 15.90 -23.66 30.48
CA ASP A 865 16.45 -25.02 30.48
C ASP A 865 17.27 -25.27 29.21
N ILE A 866 18.48 -25.74 29.38
CA ILE A 866 19.39 -26.14 28.30
C ILE A 866 19.90 -27.57 28.53
N GLY A 867 19.79 -28.37 27.48
CA GLY A 867 20.42 -29.69 27.44
C GLY A 867 21.92 -29.58 27.22
N ILE A 868 22.73 -29.97 28.17
CA ILE A 868 24.19 -30.01 28.03
C ILE A 868 24.68 -31.45 28.20
N ASN A 869 25.76 -31.78 27.43
CA ASN A 869 26.36 -33.07 27.56
C ASN A 869 26.94 -33.26 28.99
N LEU A 870 26.77 -34.44 29.60
CA LEU A 870 27.23 -34.74 30.94
C LEU A 870 28.74 -34.50 31.14
N THR A 871 29.52 -34.60 30.10
CA THR A 871 30.94 -34.32 30.16
C THR A 871 31.28 -32.82 30.14
N ASN A 872 30.30 -31.96 29.88
CA ASN A 872 30.51 -30.52 29.84
C ASN A 872 30.19 -29.90 31.20
N THR A 873 31.23 -29.70 31.99
CA THR A 873 31.14 -29.09 33.33
C THR A 873 31.31 -27.57 33.34
N ARG A 874 31.60 -26.96 32.19
CA ARG A 874 31.94 -25.52 32.09
C ARG A 874 30.82 -24.63 31.53
N THR A 875 29.80 -25.19 30.92
CA THR A 875 28.71 -24.39 30.32
C THR A 875 27.70 -24.05 31.39
N VAL A 876 27.57 -22.75 31.70
CA VAL A 876 26.62 -22.19 32.68
C VAL A 876 25.59 -21.28 32.03
N ARG A 877 25.67 -21.05 30.72
CA ARG A 877 24.84 -20.16 29.95
C ARG A 877 24.34 -20.84 28.69
N CYS A 878 23.12 -20.50 28.26
CA CYS A 878 22.66 -20.89 26.92
C CYS A 878 23.50 -20.19 25.83
N PRO A 879 23.49 -20.68 24.58
CA PRO A 879 24.30 -20.10 23.50
C PRO A 879 24.07 -18.61 23.28
N GLU A 880 22.85 -18.13 23.45
CA GLU A 880 22.48 -16.72 23.32
C GLU A 880 23.09 -15.86 24.44
N CYS A 881 22.94 -16.30 25.69
CA CYS A 881 23.50 -15.60 26.86
C CYS A 881 25.02 -15.64 26.86
N GLN A 882 25.63 -16.74 26.43
CA GLN A 882 27.06 -16.84 26.29
C GLN A 882 27.62 -15.90 25.21
N LEU A 883 26.86 -15.71 24.13
CA LEU A 883 27.21 -14.75 23.10
C LEU A 883 27.08 -13.30 23.60
N ALA A 884 26.03 -13.01 24.37
CA ALA A 884 25.82 -11.71 25.00
C ALA A 884 26.94 -11.36 25.99
N GLU A 885 27.33 -12.32 26.83
CA GLU A 885 28.44 -12.13 27.79
C GLU A 885 29.78 -11.94 27.09
N ARG A 886 30.06 -12.70 26.04
CA ARG A 886 31.26 -12.46 25.21
C ARG A 886 31.29 -11.08 24.60
N ARG A 887 30.15 -10.55 24.20
CA ARG A 887 30.03 -9.17 23.68
C ARG A 887 30.27 -8.14 24.81
N ARG A 888 29.71 -8.38 26.00
CA ARG A 888 29.92 -7.53 27.19
C ARG A 888 31.40 -7.45 27.58
N VAL A 889 32.05 -8.59 27.67
CA VAL A 889 33.46 -8.68 28.00
C VAL A 889 34.33 -7.99 26.92
N ARG A 890 34.02 -8.19 25.64
CA ARG A 890 34.74 -7.52 24.56
C ARG A 890 34.57 -5.99 24.60
N MET A 891 33.38 -5.48 24.90
CA MET A 891 33.16 -4.04 25.09
C MET A 891 33.94 -3.49 26.30
N LEU A 892 34.01 -4.26 27.39
CA LEU A 892 34.81 -3.86 28.57
C LEU A 892 36.30 -3.81 28.23
N CYS A 893 36.83 -4.82 27.52
CA CYS A 893 38.19 -4.82 27.05
C CYS A 893 38.50 -3.68 26.08
N GLU A 894 37.59 -3.35 25.18
CA GLU A 894 37.74 -2.19 24.27
C GLU A 894 37.68 -0.86 25.03
N ARG A 895 36.81 -0.73 26.07
CA ARG A 895 36.79 0.45 26.96
C ARG A 895 38.09 0.59 27.75
N GLU A 896 38.64 -0.51 28.26
CA GLU A 896 39.92 -0.47 28.99
C GLU A 896 41.07 -0.14 28.04
N ARG A 897 41.11 -0.69 26.82
CA ARG A 897 42.09 -0.29 25.80
C ARG A 897 42.04 1.17 25.47
N ARG A 898 40.83 1.74 25.32
CA ARG A 898 40.67 3.18 25.09
C ARG A 898 41.10 4.03 26.27
N LYS A 899 40.87 3.57 27.51
CA LYS A 899 41.37 4.25 28.73
C LYS A 899 42.89 4.20 28.86
N ARG A 900 43.54 3.10 28.43
CA ARG A 900 45.00 2.99 28.36
C ARG A 900 45.61 3.86 27.27
N GLY A 901 44.99 3.91 26.08
CA GLY A 901 45.43 4.80 24.99
C GLY A 901 45.20 6.29 25.23
N GLN A 902 44.39 6.68 26.17
CA GLN A 902 44.21 8.08 26.63
C GLN A 902 45.17 8.50 27.76
N LYS A 903 45.97 7.58 28.29
CA LYS A 903 47.02 7.87 29.30
C LYS A 903 48.43 7.98 28.70
N GLU A 904 48.54 7.82 27.39
CA GLU A 904 49.83 7.95 26.65
C GLU A 904 49.82 9.14 25.67
N PHE A 905 48.88 10.12 25.85
CA PHE A 905 48.95 11.43 25.18
C PHE A 905 48.90 12.54 26.20
#